data_17690fbed0c0d8e33f240b73bb1e059c
#
_entry.id   17690fbed0c0d8e33f240b73bb1e059c
#
_cell.length_a   1.000
_cell.length_b   1.000
_cell.length_c   1.000
_cell.angle_alpha   90.00
_cell.angle_beta   90.00
_cell.angle_gamma   90.00
#
_symmetry.space_group_name_H-M   'P 1'
#
loop_
_entity.id
_entity.type
_entity.pdbx_description
1 polymer ?
#
loop_
_entity_poly.entity_id
_entity_poly.type
_entity_poly.pdbx_seq_one_letter_code
_entity_poly.pdbx_strand_id
1 'polypeptide(L)'
;MMEENPPPIRILFVFAWLVVGGEETEVRLLARTLDPRRYRIDVVACFRKPGMPDQTHLQLEALGVDVDRVPYDLSFEETVDYLANKVPAYDVVVSCQNVADIYPALEKLHWRPPLIEHGGLVSEALAGPKHFTSRYVGVCRSIRDAAASRMSGREDHAVEIPSMVDMAEFVPSDRARMRAGLGLPADVLLVGWVGRLDAKKCVEDFIEAAALVHTRLPQARFVVIGGPDAFMPEYAEHLRHLTIARGLSGTLTFLGDRPDVPALLSALDIFVWLSRGEGMPHVIAEAGAAGLPVIATADNGSMQQIEHGVSGLFVPHNSPADVAAAIERLAGDPPARARLGRSLCEKVQATYAADVVVPQWRALFGDVLREHKPSSFPSLLASFIQGGFECSTHKRRDGQRLDLLVATGHDEQAGADYAQLAGYGIRTVRDGLRWHLIEQCRGRYNWSSFLPMLRAAQERRTQVVWDLMHYGWPDDLDIWSPAFVDRFRRFAAAAAKMVRNETDDVPFYCPVNEISFHAWGGGDADCLNPYARGRGFELKVQLARAAIAAMHEILAVDPRVRFVHCEPAINIAIDPSRPHQRREAEGARLAQFQAFDMIAGRLWPQLGGEKKLLDIIGLNYYHDNQWLFGGGPIAAGHRQAKPFRYLLTETYARYGRPLLVAETGTEGDARSAWFSMIVAEVQAARAIGVQVEGVCLYPIIDHVGWDDDRDCPSGLLASRVVEGRREVHTPLATAIQHWRQNSEGGSSGRADAA
;
A
#
# COMPACT_ATOMS: atom_id res chain seq x y z
N MET A 1 10.03 23.94 17.84
CA MET A 1 10.03 22.97 16.74
C MET A 1 9.40 21.73 17.31
N MET A 2 8.17 21.42 16.93
CA MET A 2 7.60 20.08 17.16
C MET A 2 8.38 19.14 16.25
N GLU A 3 9.07 18.16 16.81
CA GLU A 3 9.60 17.04 16.02
C GLU A 3 8.39 16.40 15.33
N GLU A 4 8.26 16.62 14.03
CA GLU A 4 7.28 15.88 13.24
C GLU A 4 7.67 14.40 13.30
N ASN A 5 6.85 13.62 13.99
CA ASN A 5 7.01 12.17 14.00
C ASN A 5 7.01 11.67 12.55
N PRO A 6 7.94 10.80 12.17
CA PRO A 6 7.93 10.21 10.84
C PRO A 6 6.57 9.54 10.59
N PRO A 7 6.06 9.59 9.35
CA PRO A 7 4.79 8.96 9.02
C PRO A 7 4.82 7.46 9.36
N PRO A 8 3.67 6.88 9.72
CA PRO A 8 3.61 5.50 10.15
C PRO A 8 4.02 4.54 9.02
N ILE A 9 4.73 3.47 9.39
CA ILE A 9 5.02 2.32 8.52
C ILE A 9 3.69 1.65 8.19
N ARG A 10 3.36 1.52 6.90
CA ARG A 10 2.14 0.89 6.43
C ARG A 10 2.38 -0.58 6.13
N ILE A 11 1.60 -1.44 6.75
CA ILE A 11 1.70 -2.90 6.64
C ILE A 11 0.39 -3.43 6.07
N LEU A 12 0.46 -4.18 4.97
CA LEU A 12 -0.69 -4.87 4.39
C LEU A 12 -0.61 -6.36 4.75
N PHE A 13 -1.61 -6.85 5.47
CA PHE A 13 -1.81 -8.28 5.61
C PHE A 13 -2.75 -8.81 4.51
N VAL A 14 -2.29 -9.82 3.79
CA VAL A 14 -3.03 -10.47 2.71
C VAL A 14 -3.40 -11.88 3.13
N PHE A 15 -4.69 -12.16 3.19
CA PHE A 15 -5.25 -13.46 3.56
C PHE A 15 -5.91 -14.15 2.38
N ALA A 16 -5.86 -15.48 2.35
CA ALA A 16 -6.72 -16.23 1.42
C ALA A 16 -8.20 -16.03 1.80
N TRP A 17 -8.52 -16.11 3.07
CA TRP A 17 -9.85 -15.85 3.64
C TRP A 17 -9.74 -15.38 5.09
N LEU A 18 -10.77 -14.74 5.62
CA LEU A 18 -10.86 -14.35 7.02
C LEU A 18 -11.93 -15.20 7.72
N VAL A 19 -11.49 -15.94 8.73
CA VAL A 19 -12.34 -16.74 9.64
C VAL A 19 -11.91 -16.50 11.08
N VAL A 20 -12.41 -17.27 12.01
CA VAL A 20 -11.88 -17.29 13.39
C VAL A 20 -10.74 -18.30 13.43
N GLY A 21 -9.50 -17.83 13.44
CA GLY A 21 -8.31 -18.67 13.36
C GLY A 21 -7.09 -18.04 14.05
N GLY A 22 -5.97 -18.78 14.03
CA GLY A 22 -4.74 -18.39 14.70
C GLY A 22 -4.07 -17.17 14.06
N GLU A 23 -3.89 -17.18 12.74
CA GLU A 23 -3.24 -16.09 12.02
C GLU A 23 -4.05 -14.79 12.09
N GLU A 24 -5.38 -14.88 12.08
CA GLU A 24 -6.28 -13.75 12.27
C GLU A 24 -6.18 -13.19 13.70
N THR A 25 -6.02 -14.05 14.70
CA THR A 25 -5.76 -13.65 16.09
C THR A 25 -4.43 -12.89 16.19
N GLU A 26 -3.40 -13.36 15.51
CA GLU A 26 -2.09 -12.72 15.45
C GLU A 26 -2.20 -11.28 14.96
N VAL A 27 -2.86 -11.06 13.81
CA VAL A 27 -3.05 -9.71 13.24
C VAL A 27 -3.87 -8.82 14.17
N ARG A 28 -4.91 -9.37 14.81
CA ARG A 28 -5.72 -8.63 15.80
C ARG A 28 -4.87 -8.16 16.98
N LEU A 29 -4.00 -9.02 17.50
CA LEU A 29 -3.11 -8.69 18.61
C LEU A 29 -2.04 -7.66 18.20
N LEU A 30 -1.46 -7.80 17.01
CA LEU A 30 -0.54 -6.78 16.45
C LEU A 30 -1.23 -5.42 16.30
N ALA A 31 -2.44 -5.39 15.73
CA ALA A 31 -3.20 -4.15 15.53
C ALA A 31 -3.55 -3.45 16.85
N ARG A 32 -3.80 -4.22 17.92
CA ARG A 32 -4.10 -3.69 19.26
C ARG A 32 -2.86 -3.18 19.98
N THR A 33 -1.70 -3.82 19.80
CA THR A 33 -0.52 -3.62 20.64
C THR A 33 0.50 -2.67 20.02
N LEU A 34 0.59 -2.62 18.68
CA LEU A 34 1.51 -1.71 17.99
C LEU A 34 1.04 -0.25 18.13
N ASP A 35 1.98 0.67 18.34
CA ASP A 35 1.69 2.11 18.40
C ASP A 35 1.15 2.60 17.04
N PRO A 36 -0.12 3.03 16.95
CA PRO A 36 -0.75 3.44 15.68
C PRO A 36 -0.13 4.70 15.06
N ARG A 37 0.67 5.46 15.83
CA ARG A 37 1.44 6.59 15.30
C ARG A 37 2.67 6.15 14.51
N ARG A 38 3.16 4.92 14.74
CA ARG A 38 4.34 4.34 14.11
C ARG A 38 4.03 3.22 13.13
N TYR A 39 2.90 2.55 13.30
CA TYR A 39 2.50 1.40 12.47
C TYR A 39 1.03 1.52 12.11
N ARG A 40 0.73 1.32 10.85
CA ARG A 40 -0.63 1.22 10.34
C ARG A 40 -0.82 -0.13 9.67
N ILE A 41 -1.75 -0.91 10.18
CA ILE A 41 -2.13 -2.20 9.63
C ILE A 41 -3.42 -2.03 8.84
N ASP A 42 -3.42 -2.52 7.60
CA ASP A 42 -4.60 -2.73 6.79
C ASP A 42 -4.65 -4.22 6.39
N VAL A 43 -5.84 -4.75 6.11
CA VAL A 43 -6.06 -6.16 5.78
C VAL A 43 -6.83 -6.28 4.48
N VAL A 44 -6.45 -7.25 3.65
CA VAL A 44 -7.24 -7.68 2.49
C VAL A 44 -7.36 -9.20 2.52
N ALA A 45 -8.56 -9.71 2.22
CA ALA A 45 -8.79 -11.13 2.04
C ALA A 45 -9.29 -11.40 0.62
N CYS A 46 -8.71 -12.44 -0.02
CA CYS A 46 -8.91 -12.69 -1.44
C CYS A 46 -10.20 -13.46 -1.74
N PHE A 47 -10.71 -14.22 -0.77
CA PHE A 47 -11.85 -15.09 -0.99
C PHE A 47 -12.83 -15.09 0.19
N ARG A 48 -14.12 -15.25 -0.12
CA ARG A 48 -15.19 -15.47 0.85
C ARG A 48 -16.23 -16.47 0.31
N LYS A 49 -16.59 -17.43 1.14
CA LYS A 49 -17.69 -18.38 0.89
C LYS A 49 -18.92 -17.99 1.71
N PRO A 50 -20.15 -18.18 1.21
CA PRO A 50 -21.35 -18.03 2.03
C PRO A 50 -21.28 -18.90 3.30
N GLY A 51 -21.69 -18.32 4.44
CA GLY A 51 -21.61 -19.00 5.75
C GLY A 51 -20.31 -18.80 6.52
N MET A 52 -19.29 -18.16 5.95
CA MET A 52 -18.12 -17.76 6.73
C MET A 52 -18.48 -16.65 7.73
N PRO A 53 -17.94 -16.71 8.97
CA PRO A 53 -18.26 -15.74 10.03
C PRO A 53 -17.69 -14.35 9.73
N ASP A 54 -18.38 -13.29 10.19
CA ASP A 54 -17.91 -11.89 10.12
C ASP A 54 -17.15 -11.44 11.37
N GLN A 55 -17.02 -12.30 12.39
CA GLN A 55 -16.49 -11.94 13.70
C GLN A 55 -15.10 -11.29 13.60
N THR A 56 -14.19 -11.86 12.83
CA THR A 56 -12.83 -11.33 12.65
C THR A 56 -12.84 -9.97 11.96
N HIS A 57 -13.69 -9.79 10.93
CA HIS A 57 -13.83 -8.50 10.25
C HIS A 57 -14.25 -7.41 11.25
N LEU A 58 -15.31 -7.67 12.05
CA LEU A 58 -15.81 -6.72 13.02
C LEU A 58 -14.80 -6.40 14.13
N GLN A 59 -14.03 -7.40 14.57
CA GLN A 59 -12.97 -7.21 15.58
C GLN A 59 -11.83 -6.34 15.06
N LEU A 60 -11.39 -6.55 13.83
CA LEU A 60 -10.34 -5.75 13.19
C LEU A 60 -10.82 -4.31 12.91
N GLU A 61 -12.03 -4.15 12.39
CA GLU A 61 -12.63 -2.84 12.13
C GLU A 61 -12.83 -2.03 13.42
N ALA A 62 -13.20 -2.69 14.53
CA ALA A 62 -13.31 -2.05 15.84
C ALA A 62 -11.97 -1.52 16.37
N LEU A 63 -10.85 -2.11 15.97
CA LEU A 63 -9.48 -1.64 16.25
C LEU A 63 -9.00 -0.57 15.29
N GLY A 64 -9.85 -0.21 14.33
CA GLY A 64 -9.52 0.79 13.35
C GLY A 64 -8.72 0.26 12.15
N VAL A 65 -8.59 -1.04 11.95
CA VAL A 65 -8.00 -1.65 10.76
C VAL A 65 -8.94 -1.50 9.56
N ASP A 66 -8.42 -1.10 8.42
CA ASP A 66 -9.18 -1.13 7.15
C ASP A 66 -9.20 -2.56 6.61
N VAL A 67 -10.39 -3.19 6.62
CA VAL A 67 -10.59 -4.54 6.09
C VAL A 67 -11.19 -4.44 4.69
N ASP A 68 -10.37 -4.70 3.69
CA ASP A 68 -10.75 -4.61 2.29
C ASP A 68 -11.45 -5.88 1.82
N ARG A 69 -12.70 -5.73 1.39
CA ARG A 69 -13.59 -6.82 0.96
C ARG A 69 -13.83 -6.84 -0.55
N VAL A 70 -13.19 -5.94 -1.31
CA VAL A 70 -13.37 -5.86 -2.78
C VAL A 70 -13.08 -7.19 -3.48
N PRO A 71 -12.02 -7.95 -3.13
CA PRO A 71 -11.74 -9.21 -3.81
C PRO A 71 -12.80 -10.28 -3.67
N TYR A 72 -13.74 -10.18 -2.72
CA TYR A 72 -14.80 -11.17 -2.54
C TYR A 72 -15.72 -11.32 -3.77
N ASP A 73 -15.82 -10.26 -4.57
CA ASP A 73 -16.67 -10.19 -5.77
C ASP A 73 -15.83 -10.26 -7.08
N LEU A 74 -14.52 -10.58 -6.98
CA LEU A 74 -13.61 -10.64 -8.11
C LEU A 74 -13.25 -12.09 -8.48
N SER A 75 -12.93 -12.31 -9.76
CA SER A 75 -12.25 -13.53 -10.21
C SER A 75 -10.80 -13.55 -9.70
N PHE A 76 -10.13 -14.69 -9.87
CA PHE A 76 -8.72 -14.83 -9.52
C PHE A 76 -7.84 -13.80 -10.25
N GLU A 77 -7.99 -13.67 -11.58
CA GLU A 77 -7.23 -12.73 -12.39
C GLU A 77 -7.51 -11.28 -11.98
N GLU A 78 -8.76 -10.91 -11.73
CA GLU A 78 -9.13 -9.57 -11.25
C GLU A 78 -8.56 -9.30 -9.84
N THR A 79 -8.52 -10.31 -8.96
CA THR A 79 -7.91 -10.19 -7.63
C THR A 79 -6.40 -9.98 -7.74
N VAL A 80 -5.72 -10.70 -8.62
CA VAL A 80 -4.30 -10.49 -8.93
C VAL A 80 -4.03 -9.07 -9.40
N ASP A 81 -4.85 -8.55 -10.33
CA ASP A 81 -4.73 -7.16 -10.80
C ASP A 81 -5.02 -6.14 -9.70
N TYR A 82 -6.02 -6.41 -8.88
CA TYR A 82 -6.36 -5.57 -7.74
C TYR A 82 -5.22 -5.49 -6.72
N LEU A 83 -4.62 -6.63 -6.35
CA LEU A 83 -3.47 -6.68 -5.45
C LEU A 83 -2.24 -5.99 -6.05
N ALA A 84 -1.97 -6.17 -7.34
CA ALA A 84 -0.87 -5.48 -8.02
C ALA A 84 -0.99 -3.95 -7.96
N ASN A 85 -2.21 -3.41 -8.01
CA ASN A 85 -2.45 -1.98 -7.84
C ASN A 85 -2.44 -1.53 -6.37
N LYS A 86 -2.72 -2.42 -5.40
CA LYS A 86 -2.83 -2.10 -3.97
C LYS A 86 -1.49 -2.16 -3.24
N VAL A 87 -0.71 -3.22 -3.49
CA VAL A 87 0.55 -3.53 -2.80
C VAL A 87 1.56 -2.37 -2.79
N PRO A 88 1.77 -1.59 -3.88
CA PRO A 88 2.76 -0.51 -3.89
C PRO A 88 2.47 0.67 -2.95
N ALA A 89 1.29 0.70 -2.34
CA ALA A 89 0.92 1.72 -1.36
C ALA A 89 1.31 1.35 0.09
N TYR A 90 2.12 0.31 0.28
CA TYR A 90 2.55 -0.19 1.59
C TYR A 90 4.07 -0.34 1.67
N ASP A 91 4.61 -0.20 2.87
CA ASP A 91 6.04 -0.37 3.14
C ASP A 91 6.42 -1.85 3.31
N VAL A 92 5.49 -2.68 3.82
CA VAL A 92 5.66 -4.11 4.02
C VAL A 92 4.37 -4.84 3.66
N VAL A 93 4.49 -5.99 3.03
CA VAL A 93 3.37 -6.91 2.79
C VAL A 93 3.60 -8.19 3.58
N VAL A 94 2.58 -8.64 4.32
CA VAL A 94 2.58 -9.91 5.04
C VAL A 94 1.52 -10.82 4.40
N SER A 95 1.95 -11.91 3.78
CA SER A 95 1.06 -12.93 3.18
C SER A 95 0.83 -14.05 4.18
N CYS A 96 -0.43 -14.33 4.49
CA CYS A 96 -0.88 -15.38 5.40
C CYS A 96 -1.54 -16.52 4.63
N GLN A 97 -1.58 -17.73 5.21
CA GLN A 97 -2.30 -18.88 4.65
C GLN A 97 -1.84 -19.28 3.22
N ASN A 98 -0.60 -19.00 2.84
CA ASN A 98 -0.05 -19.29 1.50
C ASN A 98 -0.96 -18.79 0.36
N VAL A 99 -1.33 -17.51 0.40
CA VAL A 99 -2.22 -16.86 -0.59
C VAL A 99 -1.70 -17.06 -2.02
N ALA A 100 -2.51 -17.71 -2.87
CA ALA A 100 -2.14 -18.00 -4.24
C ALA A 100 -2.01 -16.74 -5.13
N ASP A 101 -2.76 -15.69 -4.80
CA ASP A 101 -2.88 -14.46 -5.60
C ASP A 101 -1.65 -13.54 -5.49
N ILE A 102 -0.86 -13.65 -4.39
CA ILE A 102 0.18 -12.64 -4.09
C ILE A 102 1.36 -12.70 -5.06
N TYR A 103 1.86 -13.89 -5.38
CA TYR A 103 3.01 -14.02 -6.27
C TYR A 103 2.72 -13.54 -7.69
N PRO A 104 1.60 -13.94 -8.34
CA PRO A 104 1.22 -13.39 -9.65
C PRO A 104 1.02 -11.88 -9.62
N ALA A 105 0.51 -11.31 -8.53
CA ALA A 105 0.39 -9.85 -8.37
C ALA A 105 1.76 -9.17 -8.32
N LEU A 106 2.70 -9.72 -7.55
CA LEU A 106 4.06 -9.20 -7.45
C LEU A 106 4.85 -9.33 -8.76
N GLU A 107 4.61 -10.36 -9.57
CA GLU A 107 5.24 -10.55 -10.88
C GLU A 107 4.89 -9.43 -11.87
N LYS A 108 3.72 -8.81 -11.73
CA LYS A 108 3.30 -7.68 -12.58
C LYS A 108 4.04 -6.36 -12.25
N LEU A 109 4.73 -6.29 -11.12
CA LEU A 109 5.34 -5.06 -10.61
C LEU A 109 6.84 -4.96 -10.95
N HIS A 110 7.28 -3.78 -11.36
CA HIS A 110 8.69 -3.46 -11.55
C HIS A 110 9.41 -3.15 -10.23
N TRP A 111 8.69 -2.61 -9.27
CA TRP A 111 9.13 -2.39 -7.91
C TRP A 111 8.14 -3.06 -6.93
N ARG A 112 8.65 -3.60 -5.83
CA ARG A 112 7.85 -4.33 -4.82
C ARG A 112 8.31 -3.94 -3.43
N PRO A 113 7.39 -3.76 -2.47
CA PRO A 113 7.77 -3.74 -1.06
C PRO A 113 8.26 -5.14 -0.63
N PRO A 114 9.03 -5.23 0.47
CA PRO A 114 9.43 -6.51 1.02
C PRO A 114 8.20 -7.35 1.39
N LEU A 115 8.25 -8.64 0.99
CA LEU A 115 7.24 -9.64 1.31
C LEU A 115 7.69 -10.46 2.52
N ILE A 116 6.86 -10.51 3.55
CA ILE A 116 6.95 -11.47 4.65
C ILE A 116 5.86 -12.52 4.40
N GLU A 117 6.22 -13.79 4.36
CA GLU A 117 5.23 -14.87 4.42
C GLU A 117 5.10 -15.34 5.87
N HIS A 118 3.86 -15.49 6.33
CA HIS A 118 3.54 -16.04 7.66
C HIS A 118 2.82 -17.36 7.47
N GLY A 119 3.35 -18.43 8.06
CA GLY A 119 2.82 -19.77 7.88
C GLY A 119 2.47 -20.44 9.19
N GLY A 120 1.24 -20.95 9.26
CA GLY A 120 0.69 -21.72 10.37
C GLY A 120 0.88 -23.23 10.23
N LEU A 121 1.28 -23.75 9.04
CA LEU A 121 1.41 -25.18 8.75
C LEU A 121 2.70 -25.50 7.99
N VAL A 122 3.26 -26.69 8.23
CA VAL A 122 4.43 -27.20 7.47
C VAL A 122 4.12 -27.29 5.97
N SER A 123 2.90 -27.68 5.59
CA SER A 123 2.48 -27.75 4.19
C SER A 123 2.48 -26.38 3.51
N GLU A 124 2.13 -25.33 4.19
CA GLU A 124 2.19 -23.94 3.68
C GLU A 124 3.64 -23.51 3.47
N ALA A 125 4.52 -23.82 4.42
CA ALA A 125 5.95 -23.51 4.31
C ALA A 125 6.63 -24.20 3.11
N LEU A 126 6.22 -25.43 2.81
CA LEU A 126 6.74 -26.21 1.69
C LEU A 126 6.11 -25.82 0.33
N ALA A 127 4.95 -25.18 0.33
CA ALA A 127 4.22 -24.84 -0.89
C ALA A 127 4.70 -23.53 -1.51
N GLY A 128 4.43 -23.40 -2.82
CA GLY A 128 4.64 -22.18 -3.59
C GLY A 128 6.10 -21.76 -3.80
N PRO A 129 6.32 -20.72 -4.60
CA PRO A 129 7.63 -20.11 -4.80
C PRO A 129 8.05 -19.27 -3.58
N LYS A 130 9.37 -19.06 -3.40
CA LYS A 130 9.93 -18.25 -2.30
C LYS A 130 10.89 -17.14 -2.80
N HIS A 131 10.95 -16.89 -4.11
CA HIS A 131 11.94 -15.96 -4.67
C HIS A 131 11.67 -14.48 -4.34
N PHE A 132 10.43 -14.08 -4.07
CA PHE A 132 10.09 -12.73 -3.60
C PHE A 132 10.05 -12.62 -2.07
N THR A 133 10.08 -13.73 -1.35
CA THR A 133 10.00 -13.75 0.12
C THR A 133 11.25 -13.14 0.74
N SER A 134 11.10 -11.99 1.38
CA SER A 134 12.18 -11.34 2.13
C SER A 134 12.43 -12.06 3.46
N ARG A 135 11.35 -12.48 4.14
CA ARG A 135 11.38 -13.32 5.35
C ARG A 135 10.21 -14.29 5.34
N TYR A 136 10.45 -15.48 5.84
CA TYR A 136 9.39 -16.44 6.16
C TYR A 136 9.28 -16.57 7.68
N VAL A 137 8.12 -16.31 8.25
CA VAL A 137 7.81 -16.46 9.67
C VAL A 137 7.10 -17.78 9.87
N GLY A 138 7.76 -18.73 10.50
CA GLY A 138 7.14 -19.96 11.00
C GLY A 138 6.75 -19.80 12.47
N VAL A 139 5.51 -20.15 12.83
CA VAL A 139 5.04 -20.05 14.22
C VAL A 139 5.70 -21.05 15.17
N CYS A 140 6.41 -22.03 14.63
CA CYS A 140 7.21 -22.98 15.40
C CYS A 140 8.44 -23.43 14.59
N ARG A 141 9.37 -24.11 15.27
CA ARG A 141 10.64 -24.57 14.71
C ARG A 141 10.47 -25.44 13.46
N SER A 142 9.55 -26.40 13.48
CA SER A 142 9.33 -27.30 12.36
C SER A 142 8.84 -26.58 11.10
N ILE A 143 8.04 -25.51 11.24
CA ILE A 143 7.57 -24.69 10.13
C ILE A 143 8.70 -23.81 9.62
N ARG A 144 9.48 -23.18 10.51
CA ARG A 144 10.69 -22.42 10.11
C ARG A 144 11.65 -23.30 9.33
N ASP A 145 11.95 -24.50 9.82
CA ASP A 145 12.92 -25.42 9.17
C ASP A 145 12.40 -25.90 7.81
N ALA A 146 11.08 -26.14 7.68
CA ALA A 146 10.44 -26.47 6.42
C ALA A 146 10.58 -25.31 5.41
N ALA A 147 10.34 -24.07 5.83
CA ALA A 147 10.52 -22.88 4.98
C ALA A 147 12.00 -22.70 4.59
N ALA A 148 12.93 -22.84 5.54
CA ALA A 148 14.36 -22.75 5.28
C ALA A 148 14.80 -23.72 4.18
N SER A 149 14.27 -24.95 4.16
CA SER A 149 14.56 -25.95 3.11
C SER A 149 14.12 -25.52 1.69
N ARG A 150 13.23 -24.53 1.59
CA ARG A 150 12.73 -23.96 0.32
C ARG A 150 13.43 -22.65 -0.07
N MET A 151 14.29 -22.12 0.77
CA MET A 151 14.96 -20.81 0.61
C MET A 151 16.47 -20.97 0.44
N SER A 152 16.90 -21.87 -0.47
CA SER A 152 18.31 -22.19 -0.72
C SER A 152 19.18 -20.94 -0.91
N GLY A 153 20.27 -20.85 -0.13
CA GLY A 153 21.17 -19.69 -0.07
C GLY A 153 20.64 -18.50 0.72
N ARG A 154 19.47 -18.64 1.36
CA ARG A 154 18.80 -17.66 2.23
C ARG A 154 18.05 -18.37 3.35
N GLU A 155 18.59 -19.48 3.85
CA GLU A 155 17.97 -20.31 4.89
C GLU A 155 17.75 -19.53 6.18
N ASP A 156 18.61 -18.57 6.48
CA ASP A 156 18.55 -17.66 7.60
C ASP A 156 17.42 -16.60 7.49
N HIS A 157 16.83 -16.46 6.31
CA HIS A 157 15.64 -15.63 6.11
C HIS A 157 14.34 -16.31 6.61
N ALA A 158 14.39 -17.60 6.92
CA ALA A 158 13.31 -18.28 7.65
C ALA A 158 13.51 -18.09 9.16
N VAL A 159 12.58 -17.40 9.80
CA VAL A 159 12.63 -17.06 11.23
C VAL A 159 11.49 -17.70 11.99
N GLU A 160 11.69 -17.91 13.29
CA GLU A 160 10.65 -18.39 14.17
C GLU A 160 10.12 -17.22 14.99
N ILE A 161 8.82 -16.92 14.87
CA ILE A 161 8.10 -16.02 15.77
C ILE A 161 6.86 -16.77 16.22
N PRO A 162 6.77 -17.15 17.51
CA PRO A 162 5.70 -18.00 18.00
C PRO A 162 4.36 -17.25 18.01
N SER A 163 3.27 -18.01 17.92
CA SER A 163 1.92 -17.49 18.16
C SER A 163 1.82 -16.87 19.55
N MET A 164 1.13 -15.74 19.66
CA MET A 164 1.05 -14.99 20.92
C MET A 164 -0.34 -15.01 21.55
N VAL A 165 -0.37 -14.70 22.84
CA VAL A 165 -1.58 -14.50 23.62
C VAL A 165 -1.49 -13.20 24.41
N ASP A 166 -2.61 -12.49 24.53
CA ASP A 166 -2.69 -11.36 25.46
C ASP A 166 -3.10 -11.85 26.84
N MET A 167 -2.14 -11.87 27.75
CA MET A 167 -2.36 -12.30 29.13
C MET A 167 -3.49 -11.51 29.83
N ALA A 168 -3.72 -10.26 29.43
CA ALA A 168 -4.76 -9.42 30.03
C ALA A 168 -6.20 -9.86 29.68
N GLU A 169 -6.38 -10.61 28.59
CA GLU A 169 -7.70 -11.18 28.23
C GLU A 169 -8.08 -12.35 29.13
N PHE A 170 -7.10 -13.03 29.76
CA PHE A 170 -7.30 -14.27 30.52
C PHE A 170 -7.18 -14.07 32.04
N VAL A 171 -7.52 -12.90 32.54
CA VAL A 171 -7.62 -12.64 33.99
C VAL A 171 -8.70 -13.53 34.58
N PRO A 172 -8.46 -14.20 35.73
CA PRO A 172 -9.44 -15.05 36.40
C PRO A 172 -10.76 -14.29 36.61
N SER A 173 -11.78 -14.66 35.85
CA SER A 173 -13.14 -14.17 36.06
C SER A 173 -13.82 -14.97 37.14
N ASP A 174 -14.98 -14.48 37.64
CA ASP A 174 -15.76 -15.21 38.67
C ASP A 174 -16.20 -16.57 38.11
N ARG A 175 -15.42 -17.59 38.45
CA ARG A 175 -15.62 -18.98 38.05
C ARG A 175 -17.02 -19.51 38.43
N ALA A 176 -17.50 -19.19 39.64
CA ALA A 176 -18.82 -19.61 40.11
C ALA A 176 -19.94 -18.99 39.29
N ARG A 177 -19.81 -17.72 38.93
CA ARG A 177 -20.75 -17.01 38.08
C ARG A 177 -20.81 -17.59 36.66
N MET A 178 -19.63 -17.89 36.05
CA MET A 178 -19.57 -18.50 34.73
C MET A 178 -20.22 -19.87 34.69
N ARG A 179 -19.96 -20.71 35.73
CA ARG A 179 -20.58 -22.03 35.86
C ARG A 179 -22.10 -21.94 36.05
N ALA A 180 -22.56 -21.02 36.87
CA ALA A 180 -24.00 -20.77 37.06
C ALA A 180 -24.67 -20.36 35.75
N GLY A 181 -24.01 -19.49 34.95
CA GLY A 181 -24.47 -19.10 33.59
C GLY A 181 -24.57 -20.26 32.60
N LEU A 182 -23.77 -21.31 32.81
CA LEU A 182 -23.83 -22.58 32.06
C LEU A 182 -24.79 -23.59 32.65
N GLY A 183 -25.47 -23.27 33.75
CA GLY A 183 -26.37 -24.19 34.47
C GLY A 183 -25.62 -25.31 35.22
N LEU A 184 -24.33 -25.10 35.55
CA LEU A 184 -23.48 -26.11 36.17
C LEU A 184 -23.27 -25.82 37.67
N PRO A 185 -23.19 -26.86 38.51
CA PRO A 185 -22.81 -26.74 39.93
C PRO A 185 -21.38 -26.16 40.05
N ALA A 186 -21.12 -25.45 41.15
CA ALA A 186 -19.83 -24.79 41.39
C ALA A 186 -18.66 -25.78 41.57
N ASP A 187 -18.92 -26.97 42.10
CA ASP A 187 -17.95 -27.98 42.47
C ASP A 187 -17.78 -29.14 41.47
N VAL A 188 -18.52 -29.11 40.35
CA VAL A 188 -18.42 -30.15 39.32
C VAL A 188 -17.06 -30.09 38.61
N LEU A 189 -16.49 -31.27 38.29
CA LEU A 189 -15.33 -31.33 37.40
C LEU A 189 -15.78 -30.97 36.01
N LEU A 190 -15.21 -29.85 35.44
CA LEU A 190 -15.52 -29.35 34.13
C LEU A 190 -14.31 -29.47 33.20
N VAL A 191 -14.45 -30.31 32.16
CA VAL A 191 -13.41 -30.54 31.14
C VAL A 191 -13.83 -29.88 29.86
N GLY A 192 -12.96 -29.08 29.27
CA GLY A 192 -13.27 -28.29 28.06
C GLY A 192 -12.36 -28.55 26.87
N TRP A 193 -12.92 -28.33 25.70
CA TRP A 193 -12.26 -28.29 24.45
C TRP A 193 -12.68 -26.99 23.72
N VAL A 194 -11.74 -26.29 23.05
CA VAL A 194 -12.00 -25.03 22.34
C VAL A 194 -11.40 -25.11 20.95
N GLY A 195 -12.19 -24.80 19.92
CA GLY A 195 -11.71 -24.71 18.55
C GLY A 195 -12.84 -24.84 17.53
N ARG A 196 -12.52 -24.62 16.28
CA ARG A 196 -13.41 -24.87 15.16
C ARG A 196 -13.66 -26.37 15.01
N LEU A 197 -14.89 -26.76 14.70
CA LEU A 197 -15.24 -28.16 14.51
C LEU A 197 -14.79 -28.66 13.14
N ASP A 198 -13.52 -29.03 13.08
CA ASP A 198 -12.80 -29.54 11.91
C ASP A 198 -12.25 -30.93 12.24
N ALA A 199 -12.27 -31.86 11.29
CA ALA A 199 -11.85 -33.25 11.48
C ALA A 199 -10.38 -33.38 11.96
N LYS A 200 -9.50 -32.44 11.59
CA LYS A 200 -8.12 -32.39 12.10
C LYS A 200 -8.02 -32.18 13.60
N LYS A 201 -9.06 -31.62 14.20
CA LYS A 201 -9.11 -31.29 15.64
C LYS A 201 -9.53 -32.48 16.50
N CYS A 202 -9.94 -33.60 15.90
CA CYS A 202 -10.22 -34.89 16.53
C CYS A 202 -11.18 -34.77 17.75
N VAL A 203 -12.29 -34.04 17.56
CA VAL A 203 -13.29 -33.86 18.63
C VAL A 203 -13.99 -35.16 18.97
N GLU A 204 -14.06 -36.13 18.05
CA GLU A 204 -14.54 -37.49 18.29
C GLU A 204 -13.73 -38.22 19.38
N ASP A 205 -12.41 -38.08 19.41
CA ASP A 205 -11.56 -38.68 20.44
C ASP A 205 -11.87 -38.07 21.82
N PHE A 206 -12.21 -36.77 21.89
CA PHE A 206 -12.66 -36.10 23.10
C PHE A 206 -14.03 -36.62 23.55
N ILE A 207 -14.99 -36.82 22.64
CA ILE A 207 -16.31 -37.39 22.93
C ILE A 207 -16.19 -38.83 23.43
N GLU A 208 -15.37 -39.66 22.79
CA GLU A 208 -15.12 -41.02 23.21
C GLU A 208 -14.45 -41.09 24.57
N ALA A 209 -13.47 -40.24 24.83
CA ALA A 209 -12.84 -40.13 26.14
C ALA A 209 -13.85 -39.67 27.24
N ALA A 210 -14.72 -38.70 26.92
CA ALA A 210 -15.77 -38.24 27.80
C ALA A 210 -16.75 -39.39 28.17
N ALA A 211 -17.07 -40.28 27.26
CA ALA A 211 -17.91 -41.45 27.53
C ALA A 211 -17.23 -42.41 28.50
N LEU A 212 -15.94 -42.69 28.34
CA LEU A 212 -15.16 -43.52 29.25
C LEU A 212 -15.06 -42.91 30.65
N VAL A 213 -14.79 -41.61 30.74
CA VAL A 213 -14.74 -40.88 32.03
C VAL A 213 -16.09 -40.84 32.70
N HIS A 214 -17.19 -40.62 31.97
CA HIS A 214 -18.54 -40.56 32.50
C HIS A 214 -18.96 -41.85 33.24
N THR A 215 -18.49 -43.01 32.74
CA THR A 215 -18.75 -44.30 33.35
C THR A 215 -18.15 -44.39 34.77
N ARG A 216 -17.02 -43.73 35.02
CA ARG A 216 -16.28 -43.79 36.31
C ARG A 216 -16.49 -42.56 37.17
N LEU A 217 -16.74 -41.42 36.53
CA LEU A 217 -16.99 -40.13 37.21
C LEU A 217 -18.30 -39.51 36.65
N PRO A 218 -19.48 -40.00 37.00
CA PRO A 218 -20.77 -39.58 36.42
C PRO A 218 -21.10 -38.10 36.65
N GLN A 219 -20.49 -37.48 37.66
CA GLN A 219 -20.64 -36.06 37.95
C GLN A 219 -19.81 -35.15 37.05
N ALA A 220 -18.80 -35.66 36.31
CA ALA A 220 -18.01 -34.85 35.42
C ALA A 220 -18.87 -34.25 34.25
N ARG A 221 -18.56 -33.07 33.86
CA ARG A 221 -19.20 -32.36 32.74
C ARG A 221 -18.17 -31.97 31.69
N PHE A 222 -18.62 -31.95 30.43
CA PHE A 222 -17.77 -31.67 29.29
C PHE A 222 -18.39 -30.56 28.45
N VAL A 223 -17.54 -29.67 27.97
CA VAL A 223 -17.96 -28.60 27.06
C VAL A 223 -17.09 -28.56 25.80
N VAL A 224 -17.74 -28.39 24.66
CA VAL A 224 -17.10 -28.12 23.37
C VAL A 224 -17.47 -26.72 22.96
N ILE A 225 -16.47 -25.85 22.84
CA ILE A 225 -16.62 -24.42 22.51
C ILE A 225 -16.08 -24.20 21.11
N GLY A 226 -16.94 -23.70 20.21
CA GLY A 226 -16.64 -23.42 18.82
C GLY A 226 -17.74 -23.92 17.87
N GLY A 227 -17.79 -23.31 16.70
CA GLY A 227 -18.80 -23.58 15.68
C GLY A 227 -18.32 -24.53 14.59
N PRO A 228 -19.22 -24.88 13.66
CA PRO A 228 -18.91 -25.71 12.50
C PRO A 228 -17.90 -25.03 11.59
N ASP A 229 -17.02 -25.82 10.99
CA ASP A 229 -16.17 -25.34 9.89
C ASP A 229 -17.01 -25.06 8.65
N ALA A 230 -16.80 -23.90 8.00
CA ALA A 230 -17.55 -23.50 6.81
C ALA A 230 -17.29 -24.42 5.58
N PHE A 231 -16.18 -25.18 5.58
CA PHE A 231 -15.84 -26.14 4.55
C PHE A 231 -16.34 -27.56 4.84
N MET A 232 -16.69 -27.86 6.11
CA MET A 232 -17.11 -29.19 6.58
C MET A 232 -18.30 -29.09 7.57
N PRO A 233 -19.41 -28.43 7.21
CA PRO A 233 -20.51 -28.19 8.15
C PRO A 233 -21.16 -29.49 8.67
N GLU A 234 -21.15 -30.56 7.88
CA GLU A 234 -21.70 -31.88 8.24
C GLU A 234 -20.93 -32.55 9.37
N TYR A 235 -19.66 -32.20 9.58
CA TYR A 235 -18.86 -32.75 10.68
C TYR A 235 -19.43 -32.37 12.05
N ALA A 236 -19.94 -31.17 12.21
CA ALA A 236 -20.59 -30.74 13.45
C ALA A 236 -21.86 -31.55 13.79
N GLU A 237 -22.63 -31.96 12.78
CA GLU A 237 -23.80 -32.83 12.96
C GLU A 237 -23.37 -34.26 13.32
N HIS A 238 -22.33 -34.78 12.67
CA HIS A 238 -21.74 -36.05 13.02
C HIS A 238 -21.33 -36.10 14.50
N LEU A 239 -20.66 -35.08 15.03
CA LEU A 239 -20.24 -34.99 16.42
C LEU A 239 -21.44 -34.98 17.41
N ARG A 240 -22.53 -34.29 17.06
CA ARG A 240 -23.77 -34.29 17.85
C ARG A 240 -24.40 -35.69 17.90
N HIS A 241 -24.50 -36.36 16.75
CA HIS A 241 -25.00 -37.73 16.70
C HIS A 241 -24.13 -38.71 17.50
N LEU A 242 -22.80 -38.58 17.41
CA LEU A 242 -21.86 -39.37 18.18
C LEU A 242 -22.08 -39.18 19.69
N THR A 243 -22.25 -37.94 20.14
CA THR A 243 -22.53 -37.59 21.54
C THR A 243 -23.79 -38.27 22.06
N ILE A 244 -24.86 -38.27 21.27
CA ILE A 244 -26.13 -38.97 21.61
C ILE A 244 -25.91 -40.49 21.66
N ALA A 245 -25.23 -41.07 20.67
CA ALA A 245 -24.96 -42.50 20.56
C ALA A 245 -24.09 -43.01 21.74
N ARG A 246 -23.24 -42.17 22.32
CA ARG A 246 -22.42 -42.47 23.53
C ARG A 246 -23.14 -42.19 24.83
N GLY A 247 -24.43 -41.81 24.83
CA GLY A 247 -25.20 -41.56 26.03
C GLY A 247 -24.79 -40.30 26.79
N LEU A 248 -24.15 -39.34 26.13
CA LEU A 248 -23.61 -38.11 26.79
C LEU A 248 -24.57 -36.92 26.74
N SER A 249 -25.84 -37.15 26.37
CA SER A 249 -26.88 -36.12 26.41
C SER A 249 -27.00 -35.52 27.85
N GLY A 250 -26.77 -34.20 27.98
CA GLY A 250 -26.74 -33.53 29.27
C GLY A 250 -25.43 -33.64 30.08
N THR A 251 -24.46 -34.46 29.61
CA THR A 251 -23.12 -34.56 30.18
C THR A 251 -22.08 -33.78 29.38
N LEU A 252 -22.22 -33.77 28.04
CA LEU A 252 -21.39 -32.97 27.11
C LEU A 252 -22.29 -31.97 26.42
N THR A 253 -21.85 -30.69 26.41
CA THR A 253 -22.58 -29.57 25.84
C THR A 253 -21.76 -28.88 24.76
N PHE A 254 -22.35 -28.68 23.57
CA PHE A 254 -21.80 -27.83 22.54
C PHE A 254 -22.27 -26.39 22.75
N LEU A 255 -21.33 -25.44 22.94
CA LEU A 255 -21.64 -24.04 23.21
C LEU A 255 -21.67 -23.16 21.95
N GLY A 256 -21.26 -23.72 20.78
CA GLY A 256 -21.14 -22.96 19.53
C GLY A 256 -20.01 -21.94 19.57
N ASP A 257 -20.00 -21.03 18.59
CA ASP A 257 -19.06 -19.90 18.58
C ASP A 257 -19.37 -18.92 19.71
N ARG A 258 -18.34 -18.58 20.49
CA ARG A 258 -18.45 -17.73 21.67
C ARG A 258 -17.43 -16.60 21.63
N PRO A 259 -17.84 -15.34 21.91
CA PRO A 259 -16.92 -14.22 22.03
C PRO A 259 -16.21 -14.16 23.40
N ASP A 260 -16.72 -14.86 24.39
CA ASP A 260 -16.27 -14.88 25.79
C ASP A 260 -15.41 -16.10 26.16
N VAL A 261 -14.62 -16.61 25.18
CA VAL A 261 -13.73 -17.77 25.38
C VAL A 261 -12.79 -17.61 26.58
N PRO A 262 -12.17 -16.43 26.84
CA PRO A 262 -11.33 -16.27 28.04
C PRO A 262 -12.06 -16.52 29.34
N ALA A 263 -13.30 -16.04 29.47
CA ALA A 263 -14.13 -16.27 30.64
C ALA A 263 -14.56 -17.74 30.76
N LEU A 264 -14.88 -18.39 29.64
CA LEU A 264 -15.21 -19.82 29.62
C LEU A 264 -14.02 -20.69 30.01
N LEU A 265 -12.80 -20.38 29.53
CA LEU A 265 -11.58 -21.07 29.97
C LEU A 265 -11.39 -20.97 31.50
N SER A 266 -11.64 -19.80 32.11
CA SER A 266 -11.52 -19.65 33.55
C SER A 266 -12.51 -20.55 34.36
N ALA A 267 -13.60 -21.02 33.75
CA ALA A 267 -14.57 -21.91 34.35
C ALA A 267 -14.13 -23.36 34.33
N LEU A 268 -13.17 -23.77 33.54
CA LEU A 268 -12.70 -25.15 33.37
C LEU A 268 -11.82 -25.60 34.55
N ASP A 269 -11.67 -26.91 34.67
CA ASP A 269 -10.68 -27.58 35.53
C ASP A 269 -9.55 -28.19 34.73
N ILE A 270 -9.85 -28.68 33.53
CA ILE A 270 -8.92 -29.36 32.62
C ILE A 270 -9.24 -28.93 31.21
N PHE A 271 -8.22 -28.59 30.44
CA PHE A 271 -8.31 -28.32 29.00
C PHE A 271 -7.74 -29.51 28.22
N VAL A 272 -8.44 -29.89 27.14
CA VAL A 272 -8.03 -31.02 26.26
C VAL A 272 -7.91 -30.54 24.83
N TRP A 273 -6.78 -30.91 24.18
CA TRP A 273 -6.49 -30.56 22.78
C TRP A 273 -5.87 -31.74 22.03
N LEU A 274 -6.61 -32.32 21.07
CA LEU A 274 -6.26 -33.59 20.42
C LEU A 274 -5.96 -33.49 18.93
N SER A 275 -5.60 -32.30 18.45
CA SER A 275 -5.42 -32.00 17.02
C SER A 275 -4.25 -32.76 16.38
N ARG A 276 -4.30 -32.87 15.05
CA ARG A 276 -3.26 -33.48 14.20
C ARG A 276 -2.75 -32.48 13.18
N GLY A 277 -1.42 -32.37 13.03
CA GLY A 277 -0.79 -31.56 12.01
C GLY A 277 -0.90 -30.05 12.25
N GLU A 278 -1.03 -29.62 13.51
CA GLU A 278 -1.03 -28.22 13.90
C GLU A 278 0.37 -27.64 13.87
N GLY A 279 0.46 -26.34 13.52
CA GLY A 279 1.68 -25.57 13.75
C GLY A 279 1.88 -25.26 15.22
N MET A 280 1.27 -24.18 15.70
CA MET A 280 1.28 -23.78 17.11
C MET A 280 -0.14 -23.38 17.55
N PRO A 281 -0.86 -24.26 18.25
CA PRO A 281 -2.24 -23.98 18.66
C PRO A 281 -2.32 -22.82 19.65
N HIS A 282 -2.98 -21.72 19.29
CA HIS A 282 -3.23 -20.59 20.19
C HIS A 282 -3.95 -21.02 21.48
N VAL A 283 -4.90 -21.95 21.35
CA VAL A 283 -5.74 -22.41 22.47
C VAL A 283 -4.95 -23.06 23.61
N ILE A 284 -3.75 -23.63 23.35
CA ILE A 284 -2.87 -24.15 24.41
C ILE A 284 -2.26 -22.97 25.19
N ALA A 285 -1.81 -21.91 24.51
CA ALA A 285 -1.32 -20.72 25.18
C ALA A 285 -2.44 -19.99 25.93
N GLU A 286 -3.64 -19.93 25.36
CA GLU A 286 -4.84 -19.36 26.00
C GLU A 286 -5.24 -20.15 27.27
N ALA A 287 -5.24 -21.48 27.20
CA ALA A 287 -5.49 -22.32 28.37
C ALA A 287 -4.39 -22.14 29.44
N GLY A 288 -3.13 -22.01 29.02
CA GLY A 288 -2.01 -21.69 29.91
C GLY A 288 -2.15 -20.31 30.54
N ALA A 289 -2.54 -19.28 29.80
CA ALA A 289 -2.82 -17.96 30.32
C ALA A 289 -3.96 -17.97 31.37
N ALA A 290 -4.97 -18.84 31.16
CA ALA A 290 -6.03 -19.09 32.15
C ALA A 290 -5.59 -19.96 33.33
N GLY A 291 -4.35 -20.44 33.39
CA GLY A 291 -3.81 -21.26 34.47
C GLY A 291 -4.30 -22.70 34.45
N LEU A 292 -4.75 -23.23 33.31
CA LEU A 292 -5.31 -24.58 33.19
C LEU A 292 -4.23 -25.63 32.93
N PRO A 293 -4.36 -26.84 33.55
CA PRO A 293 -3.62 -28.00 33.08
C PRO A 293 -4.13 -28.42 31.70
N VAL A 294 -3.21 -28.73 30.80
CA VAL A 294 -3.51 -29.11 29.40
C VAL A 294 -3.16 -30.59 29.18
N ILE A 295 -4.11 -31.34 28.60
CA ILE A 295 -3.87 -32.66 28.01
C ILE A 295 -3.88 -32.47 26.48
N ALA A 296 -2.79 -32.81 25.81
CA ALA A 296 -2.67 -32.63 24.36
C ALA A 296 -2.04 -33.84 23.68
N THR A 297 -2.28 -33.95 22.35
CA THR A 297 -1.46 -34.83 21.51
C THR A 297 -0.11 -34.15 21.21
N ALA A 298 0.94 -34.98 21.10
CA ALA A 298 2.28 -34.51 20.76
C ALA A 298 2.33 -34.19 19.27
N ASP A 299 2.27 -32.90 18.95
CA ASP A 299 2.38 -32.37 17.60
C ASP A 299 3.34 -31.17 17.58
N ASN A 300 3.75 -30.68 16.42
CA ASN A 300 4.77 -29.67 16.21
C ASN A 300 4.87 -28.59 17.32
N GLY A 301 3.98 -27.61 17.30
CA GLY A 301 4.00 -26.53 18.26
C GLY A 301 3.55 -26.92 19.65
N SER A 302 2.66 -27.92 19.81
CA SER A 302 2.26 -28.38 21.14
C SER A 302 3.46 -28.91 21.94
N MET A 303 4.44 -29.57 21.28
CA MET A 303 5.69 -30.02 21.88
C MET A 303 6.62 -28.86 22.31
N GLN A 304 6.50 -27.69 21.68
CA GLN A 304 7.22 -26.50 22.11
C GLN A 304 6.49 -25.78 23.27
N GLN A 305 5.16 -25.80 23.26
CA GLN A 305 4.34 -25.14 24.29
C GLN A 305 4.29 -25.93 25.62
N ILE A 306 4.26 -27.25 25.55
CA ILE A 306 4.10 -28.14 26.71
C ILE A 306 5.40 -28.92 26.93
N GLU A 307 5.74 -29.08 28.21
CA GLU A 307 6.71 -30.06 28.71
C GLU A 307 5.96 -31.15 29.50
N HIS A 308 6.05 -32.40 29.00
CA HIS A 308 5.28 -33.52 29.56
C HIS A 308 5.56 -33.76 31.04
N GLY A 309 4.50 -33.77 31.85
CA GLY A 309 4.59 -33.97 33.28
C GLY A 309 4.99 -32.75 34.09
N VAL A 310 5.44 -31.65 33.43
CA VAL A 310 5.87 -30.41 34.08
C VAL A 310 4.84 -29.30 33.85
N SER A 311 4.46 -29.03 32.58
CA SER A 311 3.51 -27.98 32.23
C SER A 311 2.25 -28.50 31.50
N GLY A 312 2.12 -29.83 31.35
CA GLY A 312 0.97 -30.48 30.74
C GLY A 312 1.21 -31.97 30.56
N LEU A 313 0.26 -32.65 29.93
CA LEU A 313 0.35 -34.08 29.66
C LEU A 313 0.20 -34.35 28.17
N PHE A 314 1.08 -35.15 27.59
CA PHE A 314 0.89 -35.69 26.26
C PHE A 314 0.24 -37.06 26.29
N VAL A 315 -0.65 -37.29 25.35
CA VAL A 315 -1.32 -38.56 25.06
C VAL A 315 -1.08 -38.93 23.58
N PRO A 316 -1.12 -40.25 23.23
CA PRO A 316 -1.02 -40.68 21.84
C PRO A 316 -2.22 -40.21 21.02
N HIS A 317 -1.99 -40.01 19.69
CA HIS A 317 -3.09 -39.81 18.75
C HIS A 317 -4.02 -41.04 18.71
N ASN A 318 -5.30 -40.82 18.41
CA ASN A 318 -6.33 -41.87 18.30
C ASN A 318 -6.43 -42.76 19.56
N SER A 319 -6.21 -42.23 20.74
CA SER A 319 -6.26 -43.00 21.97
C SER A 319 -7.19 -42.36 23.03
N PRO A 320 -8.51 -42.40 22.81
CA PRO A 320 -9.49 -41.90 23.79
C PRO A 320 -9.31 -42.50 25.21
N ALA A 321 -8.81 -43.74 25.30
CA ALA A 321 -8.55 -44.39 26.57
C ALA A 321 -7.43 -43.69 27.37
N ASP A 322 -6.33 -43.27 26.72
CA ASP A 322 -5.25 -42.54 27.36
C ASP A 322 -5.69 -41.13 27.75
N VAL A 323 -6.53 -40.48 26.92
CA VAL A 323 -7.15 -39.19 27.22
C VAL A 323 -8.02 -39.32 28.51
N ALA A 324 -8.87 -40.36 28.56
CA ALA A 324 -9.71 -40.63 29.71
C ALA A 324 -8.87 -40.88 30.98
N ALA A 325 -7.82 -41.71 30.90
CA ALA A 325 -6.91 -41.97 32.00
C ALA A 325 -6.18 -40.70 32.49
N ALA A 326 -5.78 -39.83 31.58
CA ALA A 326 -5.17 -38.54 31.93
C ALA A 326 -6.18 -37.60 32.63
N ILE A 327 -7.41 -37.53 32.16
CA ILE A 327 -8.50 -36.78 32.80
C ILE A 327 -8.75 -37.32 34.22
N GLU A 328 -8.90 -38.64 34.38
CA GLU A 328 -9.15 -39.29 35.68
C GLU A 328 -8.00 -39.05 36.67
N ARG A 329 -6.76 -39.17 36.20
CA ARG A 329 -5.57 -38.86 37.00
C ARG A 329 -5.61 -37.42 37.53
N LEU A 330 -5.89 -36.46 36.66
CA LEU A 330 -5.98 -35.06 37.06
C LEU A 330 -7.23 -34.75 37.87
N ALA A 331 -8.34 -35.49 37.70
CA ALA A 331 -9.53 -35.38 38.52
C ALA A 331 -9.24 -35.76 40.00
N GLY A 332 -8.46 -36.82 40.18
CA GLY A 332 -8.08 -37.31 41.51
C GLY A 332 -6.96 -36.55 42.20
N ASP A 333 -6.25 -35.64 41.49
CA ASP A 333 -5.09 -34.91 42.02
C ASP A 333 -5.18 -33.39 41.78
N PRO A 334 -5.99 -32.65 42.56
CA PRO A 334 -6.09 -31.21 42.49
C PRO A 334 -4.75 -30.44 42.61
N PRO A 335 -3.81 -30.88 43.52
CA PRO A 335 -2.47 -30.28 43.57
C PRO A 335 -1.69 -30.40 42.25
N ALA A 336 -1.75 -31.55 41.56
CA ALA A 336 -1.11 -31.72 40.26
C ALA A 336 -1.73 -30.82 39.18
N ARG A 337 -3.08 -30.68 39.16
CA ARG A 337 -3.77 -29.73 38.29
C ARG A 337 -3.22 -28.32 38.44
N ALA A 338 -3.19 -27.84 39.70
CA ALA A 338 -2.72 -26.50 40.02
C ALA A 338 -1.23 -26.30 39.71
N ARG A 339 -0.39 -27.32 39.86
CA ARG A 339 1.04 -27.26 39.54
C ARG A 339 1.25 -27.17 38.03
N LEU A 340 0.63 -28.06 37.24
CA LEU A 340 0.76 -28.08 35.78
C LEU A 340 0.25 -26.79 35.15
N GLY A 341 -0.92 -26.30 35.63
CA GLY A 341 -1.48 -25.04 35.12
C GLY A 341 -0.60 -23.84 35.43
N ARG A 342 -0.05 -23.73 36.66
CA ARG A 342 0.91 -22.65 36.99
C ARG A 342 2.16 -22.71 36.13
N SER A 343 2.75 -23.89 35.98
CA SER A 343 3.97 -24.06 35.20
C SER A 343 3.76 -23.71 33.72
N LEU A 344 2.59 -24.05 33.17
CA LEU A 344 2.22 -23.63 31.80
C LEU A 344 2.01 -22.12 31.71
N CYS A 345 1.33 -21.52 32.68
CA CYS A 345 1.11 -20.08 32.74
C CYS A 345 2.43 -19.29 32.77
N GLU A 346 3.38 -19.71 33.61
CA GLU A 346 4.73 -19.12 33.69
C GLU A 346 5.47 -19.24 32.37
N LYS A 347 5.41 -20.37 31.69
CA LYS A 347 6.00 -20.57 30.38
C LYS A 347 5.34 -19.68 29.31
N VAL A 348 4.01 -19.60 29.32
CA VAL A 348 3.24 -18.76 28.39
C VAL A 348 3.60 -17.28 28.59
N GLN A 349 3.63 -16.83 29.83
CA GLN A 349 4.02 -15.45 30.16
C GLN A 349 5.45 -15.12 29.70
N ALA A 350 6.38 -16.05 29.87
CA ALA A 350 7.79 -15.82 29.52
C ALA A 350 8.08 -15.90 28.02
N THR A 351 7.24 -16.60 27.23
CA THR A 351 7.59 -16.94 25.85
C THR A 351 6.55 -16.51 24.82
N TYR A 352 5.26 -16.58 25.16
CA TYR A 352 4.14 -16.43 24.23
C TYR A 352 3.26 -15.21 24.53
N ALA A 353 3.54 -14.47 25.57
CA ALA A 353 2.81 -13.24 25.86
C ALA A 353 3.06 -12.17 24.77
N ALA A 354 2.03 -11.39 24.46
CA ALA A 354 2.10 -10.37 23.42
C ALA A 354 3.22 -9.33 23.64
N ASP A 355 3.51 -8.98 24.91
CA ASP A 355 4.61 -8.08 25.25
C ASP A 355 6.02 -8.68 24.99
N VAL A 356 6.13 -10.00 24.86
CA VAL A 356 7.36 -10.72 24.48
C VAL A 356 7.46 -10.91 22.97
N VAL A 357 6.33 -11.20 22.30
CA VAL A 357 6.32 -11.56 20.86
C VAL A 357 6.22 -10.34 19.95
N VAL A 358 5.44 -9.31 20.29
CA VAL A 358 5.29 -8.10 19.46
C VAL A 358 6.63 -7.38 19.23
N PRO A 359 7.57 -7.28 20.18
CA PRO A 359 8.91 -6.76 19.89
C PRO A 359 9.66 -7.52 18.81
N GLN A 360 9.45 -8.83 18.65
CA GLN A 360 10.08 -9.64 17.59
C GLN A 360 9.53 -9.26 16.22
N TRP A 361 8.22 -9.07 16.09
CA TRP A 361 7.59 -8.53 14.87
C TRP A 361 8.09 -7.13 14.52
N ARG A 362 8.22 -6.25 15.53
CA ARG A 362 8.77 -4.90 15.33
C ARG A 362 10.20 -4.93 14.80
N ALA A 363 11.04 -5.80 15.35
CA ALA A 363 12.40 -6.00 14.89
C ALA A 363 12.41 -6.50 13.43
N LEU A 364 11.59 -7.51 13.12
CA LEU A 364 11.46 -8.07 11.78
C LEU A 364 11.04 -7.01 10.73
N PHE A 365 10.03 -6.18 11.03
CA PHE A 365 9.62 -5.07 10.13
C PHE A 365 10.79 -4.10 9.91
N GLY A 366 11.53 -3.76 10.96
CA GLY A 366 12.71 -2.90 10.86
C GLY A 366 13.83 -3.53 10.02
N ASP A 367 14.05 -4.84 10.13
CA ASP A 367 15.10 -5.55 9.40
C ASP A 367 14.80 -5.60 7.89
N VAL A 368 13.59 -6.00 7.50
CA VAL A 368 13.22 -6.10 6.07
C VAL A 368 13.24 -4.73 5.39
N LEU A 369 12.89 -3.66 6.11
CA LEU A 369 12.96 -2.30 5.58
C LEU A 369 14.41 -1.81 5.42
N ARG A 370 15.31 -2.13 6.36
CA ARG A 370 16.74 -1.76 6.26
C ARG A 370 17.48 -2.51 5.16
N GLU A 371 17.10 -3.76 4.91
CA GLU A 371 17.70 -4.61 3.88
C GLU A 371 17.20 -4.30 2.47
N HIS A 372 16.06 -3.64 2.36
CA HIS A 372 15.50 -3.22 1.09
C HIS A 372 16.31 -2.04 0.51
N LYS A 373 17.46 -2.38 -0.12
CA LYS A 373 18.45 -1.39 -0.58
C LYS A 373 17.98 -0.68 -1.84
N PRO A 374 18.16 0.66 -1.90
CA PRO A 374 17.90 1.41 -3.12
C PRO A 374 18.92 1.06 -4.21
N SER A 375 18.47 1.00 -5.46
CA SER A 375 19.33 1.04 -6.63
C SER A 375 19.86 2.46 -6.82
N SER A 376 21.14 2.64 -7.14
CA SER A 376 21.65 3.94 -7.55
C SER A 376 21.42 4.11 -9.05
N PHE A 377 20.85 5.24 -9.44
CA PHE A 377 20.59 5.59 -10.84
C PHE A 377 21.40 6.82 -11.22
N PRO A 378 22.01 6.86 -12.41
CA PRO A 378 22.62 8.09 -12.93
C PRO A 378 21.52 9.14 -13.13
N SER A 379 21.80 10.40 -12.78
CA SER A 379 20.85 11.50 -13.00
C SER A 379 20.69 11.79 -14.48
N LEU A 380 19.45 11.94 -14.93
CA LEU A 380 19.08 12.32 -16.29
C LEU A 380 19.02 13.84 -16.46
N LEU A 381 18.84 14.57 -15.38
CA LEU A 381 18.59 16.01 -15.38
C LEU A 381 19.72 16.78 -14.70
N ALA A 382 19.94 18.02 -15.12
CA ALA A 382 21.06 18.86 -14.69
C ALA A 382 20.92 19.38 -13.25
N SER A 383 19.71 19.39 -12.71
CA SER A 383 19.48 19.72 -11.30
C SER A 383 18.30 18.93 -10.72
N PHE A 384 18.37 18.59 -9.43
CA PHE A 384 17.29 17.88 -8.73
C PHE A 384 16.10 18.81 -8.45
N ILE A 385 16.36 20.03 -7.95
CA ILE A 385 15.33 21.06 -7.85
C ILE A 385 15.26 21.78 -9.19
N GLN A 386 14.04 21.91 -9.70
CA GLN A 386 13.73 22.46 -11.00
C GLN A 386 12.71 23.58 -10.87
N GLY A 387 12.56 24.39 -11.91
CA GLY A 387 11.56 25.43 -11.97
C GLY A 387 10.72 25.31 -13.23
N GLY A 388 9.41 25.43 -13.11
CA GLY A 388 8.51 25.40 -14.26
C GLY A 388 7.87 26.77 -14.49
N PHE A 389 7.93 27.25 -15.69
CA PHE A 389 7.23 28.46 -16.09
C PHE A 389 5.82 28.10 -16.52
N GLU A 390 4.82 28.79 -15.94
CA GLU A 390 3.45 28.58 -16.38
C GLU A 390 3.30 29.04 -17.84
N CYS A 391 3.15 28.09 -18.73
CA CYS A 391 3.19 28.31 -20.18
C CYS A 391 1.85 28.03 -20.88
N SER A 392 0.76 27.92 -20.10
CA SER A 392 -0.57 27.71 -20.69
C SER A 392 -1.01 28.88 -21.57
N THR A 393 -1.65 28.49 -22.68
CA THR A 393 -2.10 29.46 -23.71
C THR A 393 -3.54 29.17 -24.16
N HIS A 394 -4.40 28.77 -23.21
CA HIS A 394 -5.77 28.39 -23.47
C HIS A 394 -6.69 29.59 -23.74
N LYS A 395 -7.81 29.35 -24.39
CA LYS A 395 -8.89 30.34 -24.51
C LYS A 395 -9.80 30.27 -23.28
N ARG A 396 -10.09 31.42 -22.71
CA ARG A 396 -11.12 31.59 -21.69
C ARG A 396 -12.51 31.45 -22.32
N ARG A 397 -13.53 31.31 -21.50
CA ARG A 397 -14.94 31.17 -21.94
C ARG A 397 -15.45 32.38 -22.69
N ASP A 398 -14.93 33.57 -22.47
CA ASP A 398 -15.24 34.80 -23.18
C ASP A 398 -14.55 34.89 -24.58
N GLY A 399 -13.78 33.88 -24.93
CA GLY A 399 -13.02 33.79 -26.20
C GLY A 399 -11.66 34.48 -26.18
N GLN A 400 -11.32 35.17 -25.08
CA GLN A 400 -9.98 35.75 -24.95
C GLN A 400 -8.93 34.68 -24.73
N ARG A 401 -7.77 34.80 -25.33
CA ARG A 401 -6.64 33.92 -25.07
C ARG A 401 -5.81 34.42 -23.92
N LEU A 402 -5.62 33.58 -22.94
CA LEU A 402 -4.64 33.77 -21.88
C LEU A 402 -3.29 33.21 -22.35
N ASP A 403 -2.24 34.01 -22.31
CA ASP A 403 -0.86 33.63 -22.58
C ASP A 403 -0.05 33.99 -21.33
N LEU A 404 0.24 32.99 -20.51
CA LEU A 404 0.86 33.21 -19.20
C LEU A 404 2.35 33.53 -19.29
N LEU A 405 3.04 33.18 -20.39
CA LEU A 405 4.41 33.64 -20.62
C LEU A 405 4.45 35.16 -20.81
N VAL A 406 3.48 35.72 -21.56
CA VAL A 406 3.31 37.17 -21.70
C VAL A 406 2.85 37.83 -20.42
N ALA A 407 1.84 37.23 -19.74
CA ALA A 407 1.29 37.82 -18.51
C ALA A 407 2.33 37.92 -17.39
N THR A 408 3.31 37.02 -17.34
CA THR A 408 4.44 37.05 -16.40
C THR A 408 5.64 37.82 -16.94
N GLY A 409 5.65 38.19 -18.23
CA GLY A 409 6.79 38.81 -18.92
C GLY A 409 8.00 37.90 -19.08
N HIS A 410 7.81 36.57 -18.89
CA HIS A 410 8.90 35.62 -19.02
C HIS A 410 9.43 35.54 -20.47
N ASP A 411 8.57 35.65 -21.46
CA ASP A 411 8.95 35.61 -22.86
C ASP A 411 9.95 36.71 -23.29
N GLU A 412 9.97 37.85 -22.58
CA GLU A 412 10.95 38.92 -22.78
C GLU A 412 12.15 38.81 -21.81
N GLN A 413 11.99 38.12 -20.66
CA GLN A 413 12.98 38.07 -19.58
C GLN A 413 13.66 36.70 -19.42
N ALA A 414 13.43 35.74 -20.33
CA ALA A 414 13.88 34.35 -20.18
C ALA A 414 15.36 34.21 -19.77
N GLY A 415 16.26 34.99 -20.41
CA GLY A 415 17.69 34.96 -20.11
C GLY A 415 18.05 35.46 -18.71
N ALA A 416 17.31 36.45 -18.20
CA ALA A 416 17.48 36.97 -16.85
C ALA A 416 16.88 35.99 -15.78
N ASP A 417 15.72 35.42 -16.08
CA ASP A 417 15.04 34.45 -15.23
C ASP A 417 15.87 33.17 -15.07
N TYR A 418 16.38 32.61 -16.18
CA TYR A 418 17.28 31.45 -16.14
C TYR A 418 18.56 31.73 -15.33
N ALA A 419 19.16 32.91 -15.53
CA ALA A 419 20.34 33.30 -14.77
C ALA A 419 20.05 33.45 -13.28
N GLN A 420 18.89 34.02 -12.91
CA GLN A 420 18.49 34.17 -11.52
C GLN A 420 18.24 32.82 -10.86
N LEU A 421 17.55 31.87 -11.53
CA LEU A 421 17.32 30.51 -11.07
C LEU A 421 18.61 29.71 -10.90
N ALA A 422 19.58 29.88 -11.80
CA ALA A 422 20.89 29.25 -11.67
C ALA A 422 21.64 29.63 -10.39
N GLY A 423 21.42 30.84 -9.85
CA GLY A 423 21.93 31.28 -8.55
C GLY A 423 21.40 30.45 -7.37
N TYR A 424 20.25 29.83 -7.52
CA TYR A 424 19.66 28.90 -6.54
C TYR A 424 19.99 27.43 -6.85
N GLY A 425 20.83 27.16 -7.86
CA GLY A 425 21.22 25.82 -8.32
C GLY A 425 20.16 25.13 -9.17
N ILE A 426 19.14 25.86 -9.61
CA ILE A 426 18.12 25.37 -10.55
C ILE A 426 18.69 25.53 -11.95
N ARG A 427 19.04 24.41 -12.58
CA ARG A 427 19.66 24.33 -13.92
C ARG A 427 18.83 23.53 -14.92
N THR A 428 17.79 22.87 -14.47
CA THR A 428 16.75 22.26 -15.30
C THR A 428 15.47 23.05 -15.07
N VAL A 429 14.82 23.42 -16.16
CA VAL A 429 13.51 24.09 -16.11
C VAL A 429 12.53 23.41 -17.05
N ARG A 430 11.24 23.66 -16.82
CA ARG A 430 10.16 23.32 -17.74
C ARG A 430 9.59 24.61 -18.29
N ASP A 431 9.41 24.70 -19.61
CA ASP A 431 8.99 25.89 -20.33
C ASP A 431 8.25 25.51 -21.61
N GLY A 432 7.53 26.40 -22.27
CA GLY A 432 6.60 26.02 -23.31
C GLY A 432 6.70 26.80 -24.63
N LEU A 433 6.25 26.14 -25.69
CA LEU A 433 6.06 26.72 -26.99
C LEU A 433 4.64 27.26 -27.14
N ARG A 434 4.53 28.43 -27.73
CA ARG A 434 3.26 29.09 -28.06
C ARG A 434 2.80 28.70 -29.45
N TRP A 435 2.23 27.48 -29.61
CA TRP A 435 1.86 26.94 -30.93
C TRP A 435 0.98 27.89 -31.72
N HIS A 436 0.02 28.56 -31.10
CA HIS A 436 -0.87 29.56 -31.76
C HIS A 436 -0.14 30.76 -32.35
N LEU A 437 1.02 31.17 -31.81
CA LEU A 437 1.86 32.24 -32.38
C LEU A 437 2.83 31.73 -33.44
N ILE A 438 3.34 30.53 -33.25
CA ILE A 438 4.31 29.91 -34.15
C ILE A 438 3.64 29.51 -35.47
N GLU A 439 2.43 28.95 -35.45
CA GLU A 439 1.70 28.49 -36.62
C GLU A 439 0.40 29.31 -36.83
N GLN A 440 0.52 30.61 -37.08
CA GLN A 440 -0.63 31.47 -37.39
C GLN A 440 -1.31 31.11 -38.73
N CYS A 441 -0.55 30.54 -39.68
CA CYS A 441 -1.07 30.01 -40.94
C CYS A 441 -0.63 28.55 -41.07
N ARG A 442 -1.54 27.67 -41.46
CA ARG A 442 -1.30 26.22 -41.58
C ARG A 442 0.01 25.92 -42.35
N GLY A 443 0.93 25.23 -41.71
CA GLY A 443 2.22 24.80 -42.26
C GLY A 443 3.26 25.91 -42.47
N ARG A 444 3.00 27.12 -41.94
CA ARG A 444 3.98 28.22 -41.95
C ARG A 444 4.34 28.57 -40.52
N TYR A 445 5.62 28.40 -40.17
CA TYR A 445 6.11 28.56 -38.82
C TYR A 445 6.93 29.83 -38.66
N ASN A 446 6.54 30.67 -37.70
CA ASN A 446 7.28 31.87 -37.28
C ASN A 446 7.85 31.58 -35.84
N TRP A 447 9.15 31.44 -35.80
CA TRP A 447 9.86 31.09 -34.56
C TRP A 447 10.27 32.28 -33.69
N SER A 448 9.85 33.50 -34.02
CA SER A 448 10.24 34.72 -33.29
C SER A 448 9.83 34.72 -31.84
N SER A 449 8.78 33.99 -31.45
CA SER A 449 8.33 33.87 -30.05
C SER A 449 9.05 32.77 -29.27
N PHE A 450 9.85 31.92 -29.92
CA PHE A 450 10.52 30.77 -29.30
C PHE A 450 12.05 30.87 -29.33
N LEU A 451 12.64 31.32 -30.47
CA LEU A 451 14.10 31.38 -30.64
C LEU A 451 14.83 32.18 -29.57
N PRO A 452 14.31 33.33 -29.07
CA PRO A 452 14.97 34.06 -28.01
C PRO A 452 15.10 33.23 -26.72
N MET A 453 14.06 32.50 -26.36
CA MET A 453 14.05 31.64 -25.16
C MET A 453 15.03 30.47 -25.32
N LEU A 454 15.01 29.78 -26.47
CA LEU A 454 15.93 28.69 -26.77
C LEU A 454 17.40 29.14 -26.71
N ARG A 455 17.75 30.28 -27.32
CA ARG A 455 19.10 30.83 -27.27
C ARG A 455 19.51 31.30 -25.88
N ALA A 456 18.59 31.89 -25.13
CA ALA A 456 18.82 32.26 -23.75
C ALA A 456 19.14 31.01 -22.88
N ALA A 457 18.43 29.91 -23.11
CA ALA A 457 18.69 28.65 -22.43
C ALA A 457 20.10 28.12 -22.69
N GLN A 458 20.55 28.17 -23.97
CA GLN A 458 21.90 27.76 -24.36
C GLN A 458 22.98 28.65 -23.72
N GLU A 459 22.83 29.98 -23.82
CA GLU A 459 23.76 30.95 -23.23
C GLU A 459 23.92 30.76 -21.72
N ARG A 460 22.83 30.44 -21.05
CA ARG A 460 22.79 30.21 -19.58
C ARG A 460 23.10 28.76 -19.17
N ARG A 461 23.31 27.86 -20.11
CA ARG A 461 23.49 26.42 -19.92
C ARG A 461 22.36 25.85 -19.06
N THR A 462 21.13 26.23 -19.39
CA THR A 462 19.91 25.76 -18.75
C THR A 462 19.34 24.63 -19.58
N GLN A 463 19.18 23.45 -18.97
CA GLN A 463 18.47 22.33 -19.58
C GLN A 463 16.96 22.61 -19.54
N VAL A 464 16.26 22.48 -20.65
CA VAL A 464 14.83 22.77 -20.70
C VAL A 464 14.04 21.56 -21.17
N VAL A 465 12.95 21.26 -20.44
CA VAL A 465 11.88 20.37 -20.90
C VAL A 465 10.84 21.27 -21.60
N TRP A 466 10.74 21.14 -22.91
CA TRP A 466 9.88 21.98 -23.74
C TRP A 466 8.46 21.40 -23.84
N ASP A 467 7.47 22.12 -23.34
CA ASP A 467 6.05 21.78 -23.57
C ASP A 467 5.64 22.20 -24.97
N LEU A 468 5.26 21.22 -25.80
CA LEU A 468 4.80 21.52 -27.16
C LEU A 468 3.35 22.00 -27.20
N MET A 469 2.52 21.52 -26.27
CA MET A 469 1.15 21.97 -26.07
C MET A 469 0.77 21.96 -24.59
N HIS A 470 0.54 23.17 -24.06
CA HIS A 470 0.01 23.38 -22.71
C HIS A 470 -1.34 24.09 -22.82
N TYR A 471 -2.41 23.32 -23.07
CA TYR A 471 -3.82 23.69 -23.23
C TYR A 471 -4.17 24.66 -24.36
N GLY A 472 -3.22 25.04 -25.20
CA GLY A 472 -3.44 25.99 -26.29
C GLY A 472 -3.08 25.44 -27.67
N TRP A 473 -3.89 25.82 -28.69
CA TRP A 473 -3.68 25.47 -30.10
C TRP A 473 -4.16 26.61 -31.01
N PRO A 474 -3.82 26.62 -32.33
CA PRO A 474 -4.26 27.66 -33.29
C PRO A 474 -5.78 27.82 -33.37
N ASP A 475 -6.26 29.04 -33.50
CA ASP A 475 -7.69 29.40 -33.44
C ASP A 475 -8.53 28.82 -34.58
N ASP A 476 -7.91 28.56 -35.71
CA ASP A 476 -8.54 27.99 -36.90
C ASP A 476 -8.64 26.45 -36.87
N LEU A 477 -8.26 25.83 -35.75
CA LEU A 477 -8.15 24.39 -35.64
C LEU A 477 -9.15 23.83 -34.63
N ASP A 478 -10.04 22.96 -35.12
CA ASP A 478 -10.93 22.20 -34.26
C ASP A 478 -10.22 20.98 -33.64
N ILE A 479 -10.13 20.94 -32.31
CA ILE A 479 -9.48 19.86 -31.55
C ILE A 479 -10.12 18.50 -31.79
N TRP A 480 -11.41 18.48 -32.14
CA TRP A 480 -12.18 17.25 -32.38
C TRP A 480 -11.94 16.67 -33.79
N SER A 481 -11.35 17.44 -34.66
CA SER A 481 -11.13 17.03 -36.06
C SER A 481 -9.89 16.15 -36.20
N PRO A 482 -9.84 15.23 -37.19
CA PRO A 482 -8.61 14.52 -37.57
C PRO A 482 -7.46 15.44 -37.98
N ALA A 483 -7.78 16.65 -38.45
CA ALA A 483 -6.80 17.66 -38.83
C ALA A 483 -5.95 18.13 -37.62
N PHE A 484 -6.48 18.05 -36.40
CA PHE A 484 -5.75 18.40 -35.20
C PHE A 484 -4.50 17.53 -35.02
N VAL A 485 -4.65 16.21 -35.14
CA VAL A 485 -3.53 15.26 -35.02
C VAL A 485 -2.50 15.51 -36.12
N ASP A 486 -2.95 15.70 -37.35
CA ASP A 486 -2.03 15.94 -38.50
C ASP A 486 -1.24 17.25 -38.36
N ARG A 487 -1.90 18.33 -37.96
CA ARG A 487 -1.21 19.62 -37.74
C ARG A 487 -0.25 19.55 -36.54
N PHE A 488 -0.68 18.95 -35.43
CA PHE A 488 0.16 18.86 -34.25
C PHE A 488 1.45 18.05 -34.50
N ARG A 489 1.37 16.88 -35.17
CA ARG A 489 2.57 16.09 -35.48
C ARG A 489 3.55 16.84 -36.40
N ARG A 490 3.04 17.63 -37.40
CA ARG A 490 3.89 18.44 -38.27
C ARG A 490 4.53 19.61 -37.52
N PHE A 491 3.78 20.27 -36.64
CA PHE A 491 4.30 21.30 -35.76
C PHE A 491 5.42 20.76 -34.88
N ALA A 492 5.19 19.62 -34.24
CA ALA A 492 6.15 18.96 -33.37
C ALA A 492 7.46 18.57 -34.11
N ALA A 493 7.33 18.02 -35.32
CA ALA A 493 8.49 17.74 -36.20
C ALA A 493 9.26 19.01 -36.58
N ALA A 494 8.54 20.10 -36.88
CA ALA A 494 9.17 21.38 -37.21
C ALA A 494 9.87 22.00 -35.98
N ALA A 495 9.27 21.90 -34.78
CA ALA A 495 9.89 22.34 -33.52
C ALA A 495 11.17 21.53 -33.20
N ALA A 496 11.11 20.22 -33.33
CA ALA A 496 12.28 19.36 -33.13
C ALA A 496 13.41 19.69 -34.13
N LYS A 497 13.07 19.92 -35.37
CA LYS A 497 14.05 20.32 -36.40
C LYS A 497 14.67 21.70 -36.08
N MET A 498 13.87 22.64 -35.59
CA MET A 498 14.35 23.97 -35.17
C MET A 498 15.35 23.84 -34.03
N VAL A 499 14.99 23.10 -32.97
CA VAL A 499 15.86 22.87 -31.79
C VAL A 499 17.17 22.21 -32.24
N ARG A 500 17.10 21.13 -33.03
CA ARG A 500 18.29 20.42 -33.52
C ARG A 500 19.23 21.32 -34.38
N ASN A 501 18.70 22.29 -35.10
CA ASN A 501 19.52 23.22 -35.86
C ASN A 501 20.23 24.27 -35.01
N GLU A 502 19.71 24.54 -33.79
CA GLU A 502 20.27 25.55 -32.89
C GLU A 502 21.19 24.93 -31.83
N THR A 503 21.05 23.63 -31.48
CA THR A 503 21.86 22.97 -30.42
C THR A 503 22.12 21.49 -30.72
N ASP A 504 23.28 21.00 -30.23
CA ASP A 504 23.63 19.58 -30.19
C ASP A 504 23.25 18.89 -28.86
N ASP A 505 22.69 19.61 -27.91
CA ASP A 505 22.22 19.06 -26.63
C ASP A 505 21.09 18.04 -26.86
N VAL A 506 20.97 17.07 -25.95
CA VAL A 506 19.84 16.12 -25.95
C VAL A 506 18.55 16.87 -25.60
N PRO A 507 17.57 16.95 -26.52
CA PRO A 507 16.34 17.68 -26.23
C PRO A 507 15.37 16.88 -25.39
N PHE A 508 14.64 17.57 -24.53
CA PHE A 508 13.55 17.03 -23.72
C PHE A 508 12.24 17.70 -24.11
N TYR A 509 11.19 16.91 -24.35
CA TYR A 509 9.87 17.42 -24.70
C TYR A 509 8.79 16.82 -23.82
N CYS A 510 7.81 17.66 -23.39
CA CYS A 510 6.50 17.24 -22.99
C CYS A 510 5.55 17.44 -24.19
N PRO A 511 5.12 16.36 -24.88
CA PRO A 511 4.34 16.52 -26.11
C PRO A 511 2.99 17.22 -25.86
N VAL A 512 2.26 16.76 -24.84
CA VAL A 512 0.97 17.34 -24.42
C VAL A 512 0.94 17.30 -22.88
N ASN A 513 0.78 18.46 -22.26
CA ASN A 513 0.62 18.54 -20.80
C ASN A 513 -0.74 18.01 -20.37
N GLU A 514 -0.74 17.17 -19.31
CA GLU A 514 -1.91 16.67 -18.59
C GLU A 514 -3.09 16.25 -19.49
N ILE A 515 -2.87 15.23 -20.32
CA ILE A 515 -3.93 14.69 -21.20
C ILE A 515 -5.19 14.37 -20.41
N SER A 516 -5.06 13.79 -19.20
CA SER A 516 -6.20 13.40 -18.39
C SER A 516 -6.92 14.58 -17.76
N PHE A 517 -6.19 15.60 -17.29
CA PHE A 517 -6.80 16.82 -16.75
C PHE A 517 -7.49 17.64 -17.84
N HIS A 518 -6.83 17.83 -18.98
CA HIS A 518 -7.43 18.53 -20.12
C HIS A 518 -8.68 17.79 -20.62
N ALA A 519 -8.65 16.46 -20.68
CA ALA A 519 -9.80 15.65 -21.04
C ALA A 519 -10.97 15.83 -20.06
N TRP A 520 -10.69 15.85 -18.76
CA TRP A 520 -11.70 16.09 -17.73
C TRP A 520 -12.21 17.55 -17.79
N GLY A 521 -11.32 18.53 -17.71
CA GLY A 521 -11.71 19.95 -17.66
C GLY A 521 -12.38 20.43 -18.93
N GLY A 522 -11.82 20.06 -20.09
CA GLY A 522 -12.30 20.49 -21.41
C GLY A 522 -13.38 19.61 -22.01
N GLY A 523 -13.43 18.32 -21.62
CA GLY A 523 -14.34 17.33 -22.22
C GLY A 523 -15.55 16.94 -21.34
N ASP A 524 -15.41 16.96 -20.01
CA ASP A 524 -16.47 16.51 -19.08
C ASP A 524 -16.97 17.64 -18.18
N ALA A 525 -16.06 18.42 -17.57
CA ALA A 525 -16.38 19.38 -16.51
C ALA A 525 -16.80 20.76 -17.06
N ASP A 526 -16.60 21.03 -18.35
CA ASP A 526 -16.93 22.32 -18.95
C ASP A 526 -16.24 23.52 -18.27
N CYS A 527 -15.01 23.33 -17.78
CA CYS A 527 -14.26 24.38 -17.09
C CYS A 527 -12.97 24.82 -17.82
N LEU A 528 -12.59 24.14 -18.89
CA LEU A 528 -11.43 24.46 -19.72
C LEU A 528 -11.80 24.33 -21.20
N ASN A 529 -11.14 25.12 -22.09
CA ASN A 529 -11.27 24.95 -23.54
C ASN A 529 -10.99 23.48 -23.95
N PRO A 530 -11.89 22.78 -24.70
CA PRO A 530 -12.96 23.29 -25.57
C PRO A 530 -14.37 23.38 -24.93
N TYR A 531 -14.50 23.40 -23.62
CA TYR A 531 -15.75 23.61 -22.89
C TYR A 531 -16.87 22.64 -23.28
N ALA A 532 -16.56 21.35 -23.33
CA ALA A 532 -17.52 20.28 -23.62
C ALA A 532 -17.96 19.54 -22.36
N ARG A 533 -19.04 18.75 -22.48
CA ARG A 533 -19.56 17.86 -21.44
C ARG A 533 -19.76 16.46 -21.97
N GLY A 534 -19.41 15.43 -21.16
CA GLY A 534 -19.62 14.04 -21.50
C GLY A 534 -18.76 13.52 -22.67
N ARG A 535 -17.70 14.23 -23.05
CA ARG A 535 -16.78 13.89 -24.12
C ARG A 535 -15.32 13.75 -23.65
N GLY A 536 -15.11 13.63 -22.34
CA GLY A 536 -13.75 13.60 -21.77
C GLY A 536 -12.94 12.43 -22.27
N PHE A 537 -13.52 11.22 -22.37
CA PHE A 537 -12.77 10.07 -22.90
C PHE A 537 -12.44 10.24 -24.38
N GLU A 538 -13.34 10.83 -25.20
CA GLU A 538 -13.07 11.14 -26.60
C GLU A 538 -11.89 12.13 -26.74
N LEU A 539 -11.87 13.17 -25.90
CA LEU A 539 -10.77 14.14 -25.87
C LEU A 539 -9.46 13.50 -25.43
N LYS A 540 -9.50 12.64 -24.39
CA LYS A 540 -8.33 11.89 -23.93
C LYS A 540 -7.71 11.07 -25.06
N VAL A 541 -8.52 10.33 -25.79
CA VAL A 541 -8.07 9.52 -26.93
C VAL A 541 -7.48 10.40 -28.05
N GLN A 542 -8.09 11.53 -28.34
CA GLN A 542 -7.62 12.47 -29.37
C GLN A 542 -6.26 13.09 -29.01
N LEU A 543 -6.11 13.52 -27.74
CA LEU A 543 -4.85 14.09 -27.24
C LEU A 543 -3.73 13.04 -27.17
N ALA A 544 -4.05 11.82 -26.70
CA ALA A 544 -3.09 10.72 -26.70
C ALA A 544 -2.63 10.35 -28.11
N ARG A 545 -3.56 10.29 -29.08
CA ARG A 545 -3.24 10.06 -30.50
C ARG A 545 -2.34 11.15 -31.05
N ALA A 546 -2.62 12.41 -30.73
CA ALA A 546 -1.80 13.55 -31.17
C ALA A 546 -0.39 13.48 -30.57
N ALA A 547 -0.26 13.19 -29.27
CA ALA A 547 1.01 13.02 -28.58
C ALA A 547 1.85 11.87 -29.20
N ILE A 548 1.23 10.71 -29.41
CA ILE A 548 1.89 9.54 -30.02
C ILE A 548 2.39 9.86 -31.43
N ALA A 549 1.54 10.46 -32.27
CA ALA A 549 1.92 10.86 -33.64
C ALA A 549 3.06 11.90 -33.65
N ALA A 550 3.03 12.87 -32.72
CA ALA A 550 4.09 13.86 -32.60
C ALA A 550 5.42 13.21 -32.19
N MET A 551 5.42 12.28 -31.25
CA MET A 551 6.62 11.59 -30.77
C MET A 551 7.30 10.78 -31.88
N HIS A 552 6.55 10.08 -32.70
CA HIS A 552 7.11 9.35 -33.86
C HIS A 552 7.80 10.29 -34.83
N GLU A 553 7.20 11.45 -35.12
CA GLU A 553 7.81 12.44 -36.01
C GLU A 553 9.06 13.10 -35.39
N ILE A 554 9.03 13.38 -34.10
CA ILE A 554 10.19 13.94 -33.36
C ILE A 554 11.36 12.95 -33.40
N LEU A 555 11.11 11.65 -33.09
CA LEU A 555 12.13 10.59 -33.15
C LEU A 555 12.74 10.43 -34.54
N ALA A 556 11.96 10.66 -35.61
CA ALA A 556 12.47 10.66 -36.98
C ALA A 556 13.43 11.84 -37.27
N VAL A 557 13.26 12.96 -36.56
CA VAL A 557 14.15 14.13 -36.65
C VAL A 557 15.40 13.96 -35.77
N ASP A 558 15.22 13.60 -34.50
CA ASP A 558 16.31 13.39 -33.56
C ASP A 558 16.06 12.14 -32.67
N PRO A 559 16.75 11.03 -32.94
CA PRO A 559 16.55 9.80 -32.18
C PRO A 559 17.09 9.86 -30.72
N ARG A 560 17.81 10.91 -30.31
CA ARG A 560 18.35 11.11 -28.96
C ARG A 560 17.32 11.69 -27.98
N VAL A 561 16.19 12.18 -28.51
CA VAL A 561 15.15 12.88 -27.75
C VAL A 561 14.69 12.10 -26.52
N ARG A 562 14.39 12.83 -25.46
CA ARG A 562 13.75 12.30 -24.25
C ARG A 562 12.35 12.90 -24.13
N PHE A 563 11.39 12.08 -23.75
CA PHE A 563 10.01 12.50 -23.53
C PHE A 563 9.66 12.50 -22.05
N VAL A 564 9.02 13.58 -21.60
CA VAL A 564 8.44 13.70 -20.27
C VAL A 564 6.92 13.76 -20.42
N HIS A 565 6.22 12.82 -19.83
CA HIS A 565 4.75 12.76 -19.88
C HIS A 565 4.19 13.20 -18.54
N CYS A 566 3.55 14.36 -18.50
CA CYS A 566 3.04 14.97 -17.28
C CYS A 566 1.54 14.65 -17.12
N GLU A 567 1.17 14.08 -15.97
CA GLU A 567 -0.21 13.76 -15.59
C GLU A 567 -0.42 14.01 -14.09
N PRO A 568 -1.64 14.33 -13.64
CA PRO A 568 -1.93 14.47 -12.22
C PRO A 568 -1.75 13.15 -11.48
N ALA A 569 -1.07 13.18 -10.33
CA ALA A 569 -1.03 12.07 -9.40
C ALA A 569 -2.17 12.21 -8.40
N ILE A 570 -3.16 11.31 -8.43
CA ILE A 570 -4.38 11.44 -7.62
C ILE A 570 -4.60 10.27 -6.67
N ASN A 571 -5.30 10.56 -5.57
CA ASN A 571 -5.86 9.55 -4.68
C ASN A 571 -7.35 9.83 -4.45
N ILE A 572 -8.19 8.80 -4.65
CA ILE A 572 -9.62 8.88 -4.39
C ILE A 572 -9.93 7.99 -3.20
N ALA A 573 -10.38 8.59 -2.12
CA ALA A 573 -10.80 7.93 -0.89
C ALA A 573 -12.30 7.66 -0.91
N ILE A 574 -12.77 6.74 -0.08
CA ILE A 574 -14.19 6.46 0.09
C ILE A 574 -14.70 6.99 1.42
N ASP A 575 -15.97 7.34 1.49
CA ASP A 575 -16.65 7.51 2.75
C ASP A 575 -16.75 6.15 3.46
N PRO A 576 -16.19 5.98 4.67
CA PRO A 576 -16.24 4.71 5.41
C PRO A 576 -17.67 4.17 5.61
N SER A 577 -18.68 5.04 5.61
CA SER A 577 -20.09 4.65 5.69
C SER A 577 -20.64 4.04 4.39
N ARG A 578 -19.87 4.12 3.28
CA ARG A 578 -20.25 3.65 1.94
C ARG A 578 -19.23 2.65 1.36
N PRO A 579 -18.93 1.55 2.04
CA PRO A 579 -17.89 0.61 1.62
C PRO A 579 -18.17 -0.02 0.25
N HIS A 580 -19.44 -0.11 -0.17
CA HIS A 580 -19.87 -0.60 -1.48
C HIS A 580 -19.35 0.26 -2.66
N GLN A 581 -18.98 1.52 -2.43
CA GLN A 581 -18.41 2.40 -3.46
C GLN A 581 -16.93 2.16 -3.73
N ARG A 582 -16.24 1.31 -2.96
CA ARG A 582 -14.78 1.12 -3.05
C ARG A 582 -14.33 0.70 -4.45
N ARG A 583 -15.03 -0.24 -5.08
CA ARG A 583 -14.68 -0.72 -6.43
C ARG A 583 -14.80 0.39 -7.48
N GLU A 584 -15.86 1.19 -7.40
CA GLU A 584 -16.09 2.30 -8.33
C GLU A 584 -15.07 3.43 -8.12
N ALA A 585 -14.79 3.79 -6.87
CA ALA A 585 -13.77 4.77 -6.51
C ALA A 585 -12.37 4.34 -6.98
N GLU A 586 -12.04 3.05 -6.84
CA GLU A 586 -10.76 2.50 -7.32
C GLU A 586 -10.69 2.53 -8.85
N GLY A 587 -11.77 2.22 -9.55
CA GLY A 587 -11.84 2.36 -11.01
C GLY A 587 -11.61 3.80 -11.47
N ALA A 588 -12.22 4.77 -10.78
CA ALA A 588 -12.03 6.19 -11.04
C ALA A 588 -10.57 6.63 -10.75
N ARG A 589 -9.98 6.14 -9.66
CA ARG A 589 -8.57 6.41 -9.31
C ARG A 589 -7.60 5.86 -10.35
N LEU A 590 -7.82 4.64 -10.83
CA LEU A 590 -6.97 3.99 -11.82
C LEU A 590 -7.07 4.65 -13.21
N ALA A 591 -8.12 5.43 -13.48
CA ALA A 591 -8.26 6.18 -14.74
C ALA A 591 -7.13 7.22 -14.95
N GLN A 592 -6.40 7.62 -13.90
CA GLN A 592 -5.20 8.46 -14.00
C GLN A 592 -4.09 7.84 -14.86
N PHE A 593 -4.04 6.52 -14.96
CA PHE A 593 -3.01 5.81 -15.72
C PHE A 593 -3.37 5.59 -17.19
N GLN A 594 -4.60 5.90 -17.61
CA GLN A 594 -5.07 5.62 -18.99
C GLN A 594 -4.22 6.31 -20.06
N ALA A 595 -3.83 7.57 -19.87
CA ALA A 595 -3.00 8.28 -20.83
C ALA A 595 -1.62 7.61 -20.99
N PHE A 596 -0.96 7.27 -19.89
CA PHE A 596 0.30 6.52 -19.89
C PHE A 596 0.15 5.14 -20.55
N ASP A 597 -0.94 4.42 -20.26
CA ASP A 597 -1.21 3.11 -20.84
C ASP A 597 -1.47 3.20 -22.35
N MET A 598 -2.13 4.27 -22.85
CA MET A 598 -2.29 4.53 -24.28
C MET A 598 -0.93 4.81 -24.94
N ILE A 599 -0.09 5.66 -24.35
CA ILE A 599 1.25 5.99 -24.86
C ILE A 599 2.15 4.74 -24.87
N ALA A 600 2.05 3.89 -23.82
CA ALA A 600 2.82 2.64 -23.75
C ALA A 600 2.27 1.52 -24.65
N GLY A 601 1.13 1.71 -25.32
CA GLY A 601 0.46 0.69 -26.12
C GLY A 601 -0.23 -0.42 -25.33
N ARG A 602 -0.46 -0.22 -24.03
CA ARG A 602 -1.17 -1.16 -23.15
C ARG A 602 -2.68 -1.02 -23.25
N LEU A 603 -3.16 0.20 -23.49
CA LEU A 603 -4.56 0.53 -23.71
C LEU A 603 -4.72 1.10 -25.13
N TRP A 604 -5.68 0.62 -25.90
CA TRP A 604 -5.94 1.04 -27.28
C TRP A 604 -4.68 1.02 -28.17
N PRO A 605 -4.03 -0.14 -28.37
CA PRO A 605 -2.77 -0.25 -29.12
C PRO A 605 -2.87 0.26 -30.57
N GLN A 606 -4.08 0.32 -31.15
CA GLN A 606 -4.33 0.89 -32.47
C GLN A 606 -4.05 2.40 -32.56
N LEU A 607 -3.80 3.08 -31.43
CA LEU A 607 -3.32 4.48 -31.42
C LEU A 607 -1.85 4.60 -31.85
N GLY A 608 -1.12 3.48 -31.91
CA GLY A 608 0.30 3.45 -32.28
C GLY A 608 1.25 3.69 -31.09
N GLY A 609 0.74 3.59 -29.84
CA GLY A 609 1.56 3.68 -28.63
C GLY A 609 2.54 2.50 -28.53
N GLU A 610 3.72 2.74 -27.97
CA GLU A 610 4.77 1.75 -27.76
C GLU A 610 5.47 1.98 -26.43
N LYS A 611 5.94 0.91 -25.78
CA LYS A 611 6.65 0.98 -24.50
C LYS A 611 7.80 1.99 -24.49
N LYS A 612 8.54 2.15 -25.59
CA LYS A 612 9.66 3.10 -25.70
C LYS A 612 9.23 4.57 -25.68
N LEU A 613 7.97 4.88 -26.07
CA LEU A 613 7.44 6.24 -26.09
C LEU A 613 7.13 6.75 -24.67
N LEU A 614 6.80 5.87 -23.74
CA LEU A 614 6.67 6.20 -22.32
C LEU A 614 8.07 6.20 -21.69
N ASP A 615 8.78 7.31 -21.73
CA ASP A 615 10.19 7.43 -21.35
C ASP A 615 10.36 7.89 -19.89
N ILE A 616 10.04 9.15 -19.59
CA ILE A 616 10.06 9.73 -18.23
C ILE A 616 8.63 10.08 -17.86
N ILE A 617 8.20 9.68 -16.67
CA ILE A 617 6.85 9.97 -16.16
C ILE A 617 6.91 11.18 -15.24
N GLY A 618 6.25 12.25 -15.65
CA GLY A 618 6.02 13.45 -14.86
C GLY A 618 4.73 13.32 -14.05
N LEU A 619 4.82 13.57 -12.75
CA LEU A 619 3.68 13.58 -11.85
C LEU A 619 3.43 15.00 -11.34
N ASN A 620 2.24 15.53 -11.58
CA ASN A 620 1.78 16.80 -11.08
C ASN A 620 1.01 16.58 -9.78
N TYR A 621 1.46 17.20 -8.70
CA TYR A 621 0.87 16.97 -7.39
C TYR A 621 0.70 18.25 -6.60
N TYR A 622 -0.55 18.55 -6.24
CA TYR A 622 -0.99 19.71 -5.50
C TYR A 622 -1.84 19.29 -4.28
N HIS A 623 -2.21 20.23 -3.43
CA HIS A 623 -2.90 19.97 -2.17
C HIS A 623 -4.31 19.37 -2.32
N ASP A 624 -4.95 19.55 -3.48
CA ASP A 624 -6.29 19.08 -3.82
C ASP A 624 -6.32 17.79 -4.67
N ASN A 625 -5.15 17.19 -4.94
CA ASN A 625 -5.06 15.93 -5.70
C ASN A 625 -5.59 14.70 -4.95
N GLN A 626 -6.15 14.88 -3.77
CA GLN A 626 -6.78 13.81 -2.99
C GLN A 626 -8.17 14.22 -2.53
N TRP A 627 -9.19 13.40 -2.82
CA TRP A 627 -10.57 13.70 -2.46
C TRP A 627 -11.40 12.47 -2.13
N LEU A 628 -12.59 12.67 -1.54
CA LEU A 628 -13.58 11.61 -1.35
C LEU A 628 -14.34 11.35 -2.65
N PHE A 629 -14.56 10.08 -2.97
CA PHE A 629 -15.38 9.69 -4.12
C PHE A 629 -16.79 10.31 -4.02
N GLY A 630 -17.15 11.10 -5.02
CA GLY A 630 -18.39 11.89 -5.00
C GLY A 630 -18.42 13.03 -3.97
N GLY A 631 -17.27 13.41 -3.40
CA GLY A 631 -17.13 14.47 -2.41
C GLY A 631 -16.01 15.47 -2.73
N GLY A 632 -15.63 16.26 -1.72
CA GLY A 632 -14.58 17.28 -1.81
C GLY A 632 -13.18 16.77 -1.45
N PRO A 633 -12.16 17.66 -1.51
CA PRO A 633 -10.79 17.37 -1.10
C PRO A 633 -10.71 16.85 0.35
N ILE A 634 -9.77 15.95 0.63
CA ILE A 634 -9.50 15.46 1.98
C ILE A 634 -8.36 16.24 2.62
N ALA A 635 -8.52 16.56 3.91
CA ALA A 635 -7.50 17.29 4.65
C ALA A 635 -6.24 16.45 4.89
N ALA A 636 -5.11 17.12 5.07
CA ALA A 636 -3.90 16.50 5.58
C ALA A 636 -4.20 15.81 6.93
N GLY A 637 -3.74 14.56 7.09
CA GLY A 637 -4.05 13.74 8.27
C GLY A 637 -5.36 12.95 8.21
N HIS A 638 -6.16 13.10 7.14
CA HIS A 638 -7.30 12.21 6.92
C HIS A 638 -6.81 10.75 6.83
N ARG A 639 -7.54 9.82 7.47
CA ARG A 639 -7.13 8.41 7.57
C ARG A 639 -6.82 7.75 6.22
N GLN A 640 -7.51 8.12 5.16
CA GLN A 640 -7.33 7.59 3.81
C GLN A 640 -6.43 8.46 2.93
N ALA A 641 -5.87 9.56 3.46
CA ALA A 641 -4.85 10.31 2.74
C ALA A 641 -3.60 9.42 2.55
N LYS A 642 -3.08 9.41 1.34
CA LYS A 642 -1.83 8.73 1.02
C LYS A 642 -0.68 9.75 1.06
N PRO A 643 0.37 9.54 1.87
CA PRO A 643 1.63 10.26 1.68
C PRO A 643 2.07 10.20 0.22
N PHE A 644 2.63 11.29 -0.29
CA PHE A 644 2.93 11.43 -1.73
C PHE A 644 3.89 10.34 -2.26
N ARG A 645 4.81 9.87 -1.42
CA ARG A 645 5.72 8.76 -1.78
C ARG A 645 4.99 7.51 -2.27
N TYR A 646 3.78 7.22 -1.80
CA TYR A 646 3.02 6.04 -2.26
C TYR A 646 2.40 6.23 -3.65
N LEU A 647 2.12 7.47 -4.06
CA LEU A 647 1.74 7.76 -5.44
C LEU A 647 2.94 7.60 -6.38
N LEU A 648 4.14 7.97 -5.90
CA LEU A 648 5.40 7.72 -6.61
C LEU A 648 5.71 6.23 -6.72
N THR A 649 5.63 5.48 -5.61
CA THR A 649 5.89 4.02 -5.62
C THR A 649 4.92 3.27 -6.50
N GLU A 650 3.64 3.61 -6.47
CA GLU A 650 2.60 2.99 -7.29
C GLU A 650 2.89 3.19 -8.78
N THR A 651 3.19 4.41 -9.19
CA THR A 651 3.51 4.73 -10.58
C THR A 651 4.79 4.03 -11.03
N TYR A 652 5.84 4.05 -10.21
CA TYR A 652 7.10 3.38 -10.51
C TYR A 652 6.95 1.86 -10.59
N ALA A 653 6.23 1.26 -9.65
CA ALA A 653 5.96 -0.17 -9.63
C ALA A 653 5.21 -0.64 -10.90
N ARG A 654 4.28 0.19 -11.40
CA ARG A 654 3.48 -0.11 -12.59
C ARG A 654 4.31 -0.05 -13.89
N TYR A 655 5.20 0.93 -14.04
CA TYR A 655 5.85 1.22 -15.31
C TYR A 655 7.35 0.94 -15.35
N GLY A 656 8.05 1.00 -14.22
CA GLY A 656 9.52 0.85 -14.14
C GLY A 656 10.25 1.94 -14.94
N ARG A 657 9.71 3.17 -14.96
CA ARG A 657 10.26 4.31 -15.67
C ARG A 657 10.74 5.37 -14.70
N PRO A 658 11.80 6.14 -15.04
CA PRO A 658 12.20 7.28 -14.24
C PRO A 658 11.02 8.21 -14.02
N LEU A 659 10.85 8.69 -12.78
CA LEU A 659 9.81 9.63 -12.40
C LEU A 659 10.40 11.03 -12.23
N LEU A 660 9.56 12.03 -12.44
CA LEU A 660 9.80 13.43 -12.15
C LEU A 660 8.57 13.97 -11.43
N VAL A 661 8.72 14.70 -10.35
CA VAL A 661 7.64 15.58 -9.87
C VAL A 661 7.65 16.79 -10.79
N ALA A 662 6.80 16.73 -11.82
CA ALA A 662 6.86 17.68 -12.94
C ALA A 662 6.16 19.01 -12.65
N GLU A 663 5.21 18.99 -11.69
CA GLU A 663 4.58 20.20 -11.15
C GLU A 663 4.24 20.00 -9.68
N THR A 664 4.62 20.97 -8.86
CA THR A 664 4.15 21.08 -7.47
C THR A 664 4.36 22.47 -6.93
N GLY A 665 3.40 22.96 -6.17
CA GLY A 665 3.45 24.30 -5.56
C GLY A 665 2.22 24.56 -4.69
N THR A 666 2.24 25.70 -4.03
CA THR A 666 1.10 26.27 -3.28
C THR A 666 1.28 27.77 -3.14
N GLU A 667 0.22 28.49 -2.80
CA GLU A 667 0.24 29.93 -2.69
C GLU A 667 0.65 30.42 -1.28
N GLY A 668 1.12 31.65 -1.20
CA GLY A 668 1.34 32.41 0.02
C GLY A 668 2.45 31.87 0.92
N ASP A 669 2.24 31.95 2.24
CA ASP A 669 3.25 31.59 3.24
C ASP A 669 3.49 30.09 3.37
N ALA A 670 2.60 29.25 2.83
CA ALA A 670 2.71 27.81 2.88
C ALA A 670 3.78 27.23 1.92
N ARG A 671 4.30 28.02 0.97
CA ARG A 671 5.24 27.59 -0.08
C ARG A 671 6.45 26.82 0.44
N SER A 672 7.12 27.33 1.48
CA SER A 672 8.32 26.69 2.03
C SER A 672 8.03 25.39 2.77
N ALA A 673 6.92 25.31 3.51
CA ALA A 673 6.48 24.10 4.20
C ALA A 673 6.06 23.01 3.20
N TRP A 674 5.31 23.39 2.16
CA TRP A 674 4.91 22.49 1.08
C TRP A 674 6.12 21.91 0.35
N PHE A 675 7.07 22.77 -0.06
CA PHE A 675 8.32 22.33 -0.67
C PHE A 675 9.08 21.33 0.19
N SER A 676 9.23 21.62 1.47
CA SER A 676 9.96 20.74 2.41
C SER A 676 9.27 19.38 2.55
N MET A 677 7.95 19.36 2.62
CA MET A 677 7.16 18.13 2.69
C MET A 677 7.30 17.30 1.40
N ILE A 678 7.17 17.91 0.23
CA ILE A 678 7.30 17.21 -1.06
C ILE A 678 8.70 16.59 -1.21
N VAL A 679 9.74 17.37 -0.90
CA VAL A 679 11.12 16.88 -1.01
C VAL A 679 11.38 15.73 -0.03
N ALA A 680 10.85 15.79 1.20
CA ALA A 680 10.95 14.71 2.17
C ALA A 680 10.27 13.41 1.66
N GLU A 681 9.08 13.51 1.09
CA GLU A 681 8.36 12.37 0.50
C GLU A 681 9.10 11.77 -0.71
N VAL A 682 9.68 12.62 -1.57
CA VAL A 682 10.50 12.17 -2.69
C VAL A 682 11.77 11.45 -2.20
N GLN A 683 12.45 11.99 -1.18
CA GLN A 683 13.63 11.34 -0.61
C GLN A 683 13.28 10.00 0.05
N ALA A 684 12.13 9.91 0.71
CA ALA A 684 11.62 8.64 1.27
C ALA A 684 11.36 7.60 0.16
N ALA A 685 10.76 7.99 -0.97
CA ALA A 685 10.57 7.12 -2.13
C ALA A 685 11.93 6.66 -2.73
N ARG A 686 12.90 7.57 -2.87
CA ARG A 686 14.24 7.24 -3.36
C ARG A 686 14.99 6.30 -2.42
N ALA A 687 14.82 6.46 -1.13
CA ALA A 687 15.46 5.60 -0.12
C ALA A 687 15.03 4.14 -0.21
N ILE A 688 13.84 3.86 -0.76
CA ILE A 688 13.32 2.50 -1.02
C ILE A 688 13.49 2.05 -2.48
N GLY A 689 14.31 2.76 -3.29
CA GLY A 689 14.68 2.33 -4.64
C GLY A 689 13.79 2.84 -5.77
N VAL A 690 12.91 3.79 -5.52
CA VAL A 690 12.13 4.47 -6.58
C VAL A 690 13.02 5.50 -7.28
N GLN A 691 13.14 5.40 -8.59
CA GLN A 691 13.92 6.36 -9.39
C GLN A 691 13.12 7.64 -9.59
N VAL A 692 13.41 8.69 -8.81
CA VAL A 692 12.86 10.04 -8.96
C VAL A 692 13.98 11.00 -9.31
N GLU A 693 13.88 11.64 -10.48
CA GLU A 693 14.93 12.49 -11.07
C GLU A 693 14.94 13.92 -10.52
N GLY A 694 13.83 14.39 -9.92
CA GLY A 694 13.78 15.71 -9.34
C GLY A 694 12.38 16.18 -8.96
N VAL A 695 12.36 17.45 -8.51
CA VAL A 695 11.14 18.18 -8.10
C VAL A 695 11.11 19.52 -8.81
N CYS A 696 10.11 19.74 -9.65
CA CYS A 696 9.85 20.98 -10.37
C CYS A 696 8.85 21.84 -9.59
N LEU A 697 9.35 22.97 -9.05
CA LEU A 697 8.49 24.00 -8.48
C LEU A 697 7.68 24.66 -9.61
N TYR A 698 6.36 24.61 -9.50
CA TYR A 698 5.46 25.04 -10.56
C TYR A 698 4.24 25.79 -9.97
N PRO A 699 3.94 26.99 -10.47
CA PRO A 699 4.80 27.84 -11.30
C PRO A 699 5.97 28.44 -10.50
N ILE A 700 7.10 28.65 -11.17
CA ILE A 700 8.30 29.24 -10.54
C ILE A 700 8.22 30.76 -10.42
N ILE A 701 7.33 31.40 -11.20
CA ILE A 701 7.02 32.83 -11.16
C ILE A 701 5.57 33.00 -10.71
N ASP A 702 5.29 33.99 -9.85
CA ASP A 702 3.92 34.42 -9.52
C ASP A 702 3.17 34.78 -10.81
N HIS A 703 1.90 34.40 -10.91
CA HIS A 703 1.12 34.55 -12.16
C HIS A 703 -0.30 35.07 -11.88
N VAL A 704 -1.07 35.29 -12.92
CA VAL A 704 -2.52 35.60 -12.85
C VAL A 704 -3.35 34.32 -12.95
N GLY A 705 -4.52 34.30 -12.36
CA GLY A 705 -5.45 33.16 -12.41
C GLY A 705 -5.92 32.83 -13.83
N TRP A 706 -6.28 31.57 -14.05
CA TRP A 706 -6.68 31.07 -15.38
C TRP A 706 -8.03 31.62 -15.86
N ASP A 707 -9.01 31.78 -14.95
CA ASP A 707 -10.37 32.22 -15.26
C ASP A 707 -10.66 33.65 -14.80
N ASP A 708 -9.81 34.19 -13.93
CA ASP A 708 -9.90 35.52 -13.37
C ASP A 708 -8.52 36.20 -13.44
N ASP A 709 -8.47 37.48 -13.20
CA ASP A 709 -7.20 38.22 -13.16
C ASP A 709 -6.64 38.34 -11.74
N ARG A 710 -6.95 37.37 -10.88
CA ARG A 710 -6.46 37.27 -9.49
C ARG A 710 -4.96 37.03 -9.48
N ASP A 711 -4.24 37.73 -8.61
CA ASP A 711 -2.84 37.43 -8.35
C ASP A 711 -2.72 36.07 -7.64
N CYS A 712 -1.83 35.21 -8.15
CA CYS A 712 -1.50 33.91 -7.60
C CYS A 712 -0.03 33.91 -7.13
N PRO A 713 0.25 34.25 -5.87
CA PRO A 713 1.61 34.31 -5.33
C PRO A 713 2.11 32.90 -4.97
N SER A 714 2.48 32.13 -5.99
CA SER A 714 2.89 30.72 -5.89
C SER A 714 4.37 30.48 -6.19
N GLY A 715 5.04 31.47 -6.84
CA GLY A 715 6.40 31.34 -7.34
C GLY A 715 7.51 31.49 -6.30
N LEU A 716 8.71 31.08 -6.68
CA LEU A 716 9.96 31.51 -6.05
C LEU A 716 10.25 32.98 -6.40
N LEU A 717 9.87 33.38 -7.61
CA LEU A 717 10.11 34.70 -8.19
C LEU A 717 8.77 35.42 -8.36
N ALA A 718 8.74 36.74 -8.03
CA ALA A 718 7.59 37.57 -8.31
C ALA A 718 7.42 37.81 -9.81
N SER A 719 6.19 38.07 -10.27
CA SER A 719 5.92 38.46 -11.66
C SER A 719 6.56 39.80 -12.03
N ARG A 720 6.64 40.73 -11.07
CA ARG A 720 7.20 42.07 -11.24
C ARG A 720 8.72 42.03 -11.37
N VAL A 721 9.24 42.71 -12.38
CA VAL A 721 10.69 42.92 -12.60
C VAL A 721 11.07 44.32 -12.10
N VAL A 722 12.12 44.40 -11.26
CA VAL A 722 12.69 45.64 -10.77
C VAL A 722 14.19 45.64 -11.06
N GLU A 723 14.70 46.62 -11.76
CA GLU A 723 16.12 46.74 -12.16
C GLU A 723 16.65 45.45 -12.85
N GLY A 724 15.82 44.84 -13.71
CA GLY A 724 16.18 43.61 -14.47
C GLY A 724 16.22 42.33 -13.63
N ARG A 725 15.66 42.33 -12.43
CA ARG A 725 15.54 41.16 -11.55
C ARG A 725 14.13 41.03 -10.98
N ARG A 726 13.72 39.83 -10.69
CA ARG A 726 12.48 39.55 -9.96
C ARG A 726 12.74 39.52 -8.45
N GLU A 727 11.79 40.03 -7.68
CA GLU A 727 11.80 39.85 -6.23
C GLU A 727 11.68 38.34 -5.89
N VAL A 728 12.35 37.94 -4.81
CA VAL A 728 12.46 36.52 -4.43
C VAL A 728 11.67 36.27 -3.15
N HIS A 729 10.87 35.21 -3.15
CA HIS A 729 10.22 34.74 -1.93
C HIS A 729 11.26 34.12 -0.99
N THR A 730 11.77 34.94 -0.06
CA THR A 730 12.91 34.61 0.82
C THR A 730 12.70 33.29 1.61
N PRO A 731 11.53 32.99 2.21
CA PRO A 731 11.35 31.73 2.95
C PRO A 731 11.54 30.50 2.06
N LEU A 732 11.01 30.49 0.84
CA LEU A 732 11.17 29.38 -0.10
C LEU A 732 12.63 29.26 -0.60
N ALA A 733 13.25 30.39 -0.93
CA ALA A 733 14.67 30.41 -1.32
C ALA A 733 15.58 29.84 -0.23
N THR A 734 15.31 30.20 1.04
CA THR A 734 16.05 29.66 2.20
C THR A 734 15.86 28.14 2.34
N ALA A 735 14.64 27.65 2.17
CA ALA A 735 14.35 26.22 2.21
C ALA A 735 15.09 25.45 1.11
N ILE A 736 15.15 25.98 -0.12
CA ILE A 736 15.89 25.40 -1.24
C ILE A 736 17.39 25.37 -0.94
N GLN A 737 17.96 26.46 -0.43
CA GLN A 737 19.39 26.54 -0.10
C GLN A 737 19.78 25.58 1.02
N HIS A 738 18.96 25.49 2.07
CA HIS A 738 19.16 24.57 3.18
C HIS A 738 19.12 23.11 2.69
N TRP A 739 18.15 22.75 1.85
CA TRP A 739 18.08 21.42 1.27
C TRP A 739 19.35 21.08 0.47
N ARG A 740 19.84 22.01 -0.37
CA ARG A 740 21.05 21.80 -1.17
C ARG A 740 22.27 21.55 -0.31
N GLN A 741 22.51 22.38 0.72
CA GLN A 741 23.64 22.22 1.64
C GLN A 741 23.65 20.84 2.30
N ASN A 742 22.49 20.35 2.74
CA ASN A 742 22.35 19.06 3.38
C ASN A 742 22.55 17.89 2.39
N SER A 743 22.15 18.07 1.12
CA SER A 743 22.26 17.03 0.08
C SER A 743 23.68 16.94 -0.49
N GLU A 744 24.40 18.04 -0.63
CA GLU A 744 25.77 18.11 -1.14
C GLU A 744 26.81 17.73 -0.05
N GLY A 745 26.55 18.07 1.23
CA GLY A 745 27.40 17.73 2.37
C GLY A 745 27.45 16.25 2.74
N GLY A 746 26.41 15.48 2.41
CA GLY A 746 26.35 14.04 2.65
C GLY A 746 27.23 13.19 1.72
N SER A 747 27.68 13.75 0.59
CA SER A 747 28.53 13.03 -0.38
C SER A 747 30.03 13.12 -0.09
N SER A 748 30.48 14.13 0.67
CA SER A 748 31.91 14.32 0.99
C SER A 748 32.38 13.53 2.22
N GLY A 749 31.48 13.03 3.07
CA GLY A 749 31.82 12.27 4.28
C GLY A 749 32.00 10.75 4.08
N ARG A 750 31.81 10.21 2.88
CA ARG A 750 31.95 8.76 2.60
C ARG A 750 33.20 8.36 1.83
N ALA A 751 34.04 9.32 1.45
CA ALA A 751 35.26 9.05 0.70
C ALA A 751 36.52 8.81 1.58
N ASP A 752 36.47 9.07 2.90
CA ASP A 752 37.62 8.96 3.79
C ASP A 752 37.54 7.81 4.83
N ALA A 753 36.66 6.84 4.63
CA ALA A 753 36.55 5.63 5.45
C ALA A 753 36.42 4.38 4.57
N ALA A 754 37.50 4.00 3.88
CA ALA A 754 37.69 2.70 3.26
C ALA A 754 39.03 2.13 3.67
#